data_a2fa1b1d666c4b3c78329bc3540ef502
#
_entry.id   a2fa1b1d666c4b3c78329bc3540ef502
#
_cell.length_a   1.000
_cell.length_b   1.000
_cell.length_c   1.000
_cell.angle_alpha   90.00
_cell.angle_beta   90.00
_cell.angle_gamma   90.00
#
_symmetry.space_group_name_H-M   'P 1'
#
loop_
_entity.id
_entity.type
_entity.pdbx_description
1 polymer ?
#
loop_
_entity_poly.entity_id
_entity_poly.type
_entity_poly.pdbx_seq_one_letter_code
_entity_poly.pdbx_strand_id
1 'polypeptide(L)'
;ETAFTPSEFELTDYLKDGQNKLAAQVFKWTSSSWCEDQDFFRFSGIYRDVYLYTVPDTHAYDLQIRAIPEENLDVADLEIKVKTWGKGSIAFRLEQDGECVLEEKKSLTEAGNEEADAEPFYIQRTNSSKTVQNSFAWKINNPKLWSAEDPQLYDFTIELYDEAGTIQEVIPQKVGFRRFEMKNGIMTLNGKRIVFKGVNRHEFSSVSGRHVSEEELRKDLRIMKQNNINAIRTCHYPDTSLIYQLCDEYGIYMIDETNLESHGSWDVAEFTKDYTHVVPHNKPEWLDMMLDRANSMYQRDKNHPAILIWSCGNESFGGKDIYEMSQLFHKNDPTRLVHYEGLFHDRSYNDTSDMESQMYPSVEAIKEFLAKDDSKPFICCEYTHAMGNSCGAMHKYTDLTDTEPKYQGGFIWDYIDQSIYLSLIHISELRSLVGSEMCIRDRVNVIPDNIDQSIYKKDRYGKEFQAYGGDFGERPTDYNFSGNGIAYGGDREPSPKMQEVKFNYQNITAEVTADTVKVLNKNLFVNTDTFDCKVTLAKNGKVIRTEVLETAVEPLSEKEYKLPFEKAEAAGEYTVTVSFHLKEEEIWAPAGYEIAFGQYVYQVKEDVLDGKSDSAETAITVEKDVCVSDAFVKKPQIIRSTHNIGVRGEHFEVMFSVLNGGLVSYKYAGKEMIEAIPKPNFWRAPTDNDCGNLMQMRYAQWKIASMYLSHKEYRKGAYGPSNSPQTEETDHSVKVTFTYLMPTTPASECQLTYEVFGDGKVKTTLTYDPVKELGDMPEFGVIFKFNADYDNVQWYGLGEAETYADRKKGAKLGIYQNKIVDNIARYMVPQECGAKEEVRWAKVTDRKGRGMYFEMDGESMMFSALPYLSLIHISE
;
A
#
# COMPACT_ATOMS: atom_id res chain seq x y z
N GLU A 1 -30.53 -13.21 -0.20
CA GLU A 1 -30.15 -11.95 0.46
C GLU A 1 -28.67 -11.97 0.86
N THR A 2 -28.05 -10.80 0.92
CA THR A 2 -26.65 -10.60 1.26
C THR A 2 -26.54 -9.55 2.37
N ALA A 3 -25.49 -9.61 3.17
CA ALA A 3 -25.23 -8.64 4.22
C ALA A 3 -24.78 -7.24 3.69
N PHE A 4 -24.41 -7.12 2.41
CA PHE A 4 -23.73 -5.95 1.84
C PHE A 4 -24.57 -5.12 0.87
N THR A 5 -25.79 -5.54 0.54
CA THR A 5 -26.74 -4.76 -0.27
C THR A 5 -28.02 -4.52 0.54
N PRO A 6 -28.77 -3.44 0.24
CA PRO A 6 -29.99 -3.09 0.97
C PRO A 6 -31.07 -4.17 0.89
N SER A 7 -31.82 -4.34 2.00
CA SER A 7 -33.06 -5.10 2.06
C SER A 7 -34.23 -4.13 2.20
N GLU A 8 -35.15 -4.12 1.25
CA GLU A 8 -36.30 -3.22 1.20
C GLU A 8 -37.59 -3.96 1.50
N PHE A 9 -38.45 -3.36 2.30
CA PHE A 9 -39.74 -3.93 2.70
C PHE A 9 -40.86 -2.91 2.57
N GLU A 10 -41.96 -3.30 1.87
CA GLU A 10 -43.18 -2.53 1.82
C GLU A 10 -43.92 -2.65 3.15
N LEU A 11 -44.11 -1.52 3.84
CA LEU A 11 -44.73 -1.47 5.16
C LEU A 11 -46.16 -0.87 5.19
N THR A 12 -46.63 -0.32 4.07
CA THR A 12 -47.87 0.49 4.02
C THR A 12 -49.09 -0.25 4.62
N ASP A 13 -49.28 -1.51 4.28
CA ASP A 13 -50.43 -2.30 4.77
C ASP A 13 -50.35 -2.68 6.28
N TYR A 14 -49.19 -2.51 6.89
CA TYR A 14 -48.92 -2.86 8.29
C TYR A 14 -48.98 -1.65 9.24
N LEU A 15 -48.95 -0.43 8.69
CA LEU A 15 -48.91 0.80 9.48
C LEU A 15 -50.29 1.10 10.06
N LYS A 16 -50.27 1.64 11.28
CA LYS A 16 -51.44 2.06 12.03
C LYS A 16 -51.28 3.49 12.50
N ASP A 17 -52.38 4.19 12.68
CA ASP A 17 -52.36 5.49 13.36
C ASP A 17 -51.75 5.38 14.75
N GLY A 18 -50.80 6.30 15.06
CA GLY A 18 -50.13 6.35 16.35
C GLY A 18 -48.78 5.59 16.34
N GLN A 19 -48.50 4.89 17.42
CA GLN A 19 -47.23 4.19 17.62
C GLN A 19 -47.18 2.87 16.84
N ASN A 20 -46.17 2.72 16.03
CA ASN A 20 -45.81 1.47 15.36
C ASN A 20 -44.49 0.93 15.94
N LYS A 21 -44.33 -0.38 15.92
CA LYS A 21 -43.12 -1.06 16.40
C LYS A 21 -42.53 -1.85 15.25
N LEU A 22 -41.29 -1.51 14.86
CA LEU A 22 -40.47 -2.27 13.94
C LEU A 22 -39.51 -3.16 14.73
N ALA A 23 -39.33 -4.40 14.30
CA ALA A 23 -38.30 -5.29 14.82
C ALA A 23 -37.59 -5.99 13.67
N ALA A 24 -36.27 -5.96 13.68
CA ALA A 24 -35.41 -6.69 12.76
C ALA A 24 -34.67 -7.80 13.50
N GLN A 25 -34.66 -9.02 12.92
CA GLN A 25 -33.90 -10.14 13.46
C GLN A 25 -32.78 -10.46 12.45
N VAL A 26 -31.55 -10.37 12.93
CA VAL A 26 -30.35 -10.68 12.15
C VAL A 26 -29.76 -11.98 12.66
N PHE A 27 -29.52 -12.92 11.74
CA PHE A 27 -28.88 -14.19 12.07
C PHE A 27 -27.38 -14.10 11.76
N LYS A 28 -26.54 -14.50 12.71
CA LYS A 28 -25.09 -14.55 12.50
C LYS A 28 -24.69 -15.61 11.48
N TRP A 29 -25.33 -16.75 11.53
CA TRP A 29 -25.06 -17.91 10.69
C TRP A 29 -26.31 -18.30 9.91
N THR A 30 -26.17 -18.39 8.60
CA THR A 30 -27.22 -18.84 7.68
C THR A 30 -26.59 -19.79 6.66
N SER A 31 -27.39 -20.38 5.75
CA SER A 31 -26.86 -21.13 4.62
C SER A 31 -25.95 -20.27 3.74
N SER A 32 -26.24 -18.97 3.62
CA SER A 32 -25.44 -18.01 2.86
C SER A 32 -24.04 -17.77 3.43
N SER A 33 -23.82 -18.10 4.71
CA SER A 33 -22.48 -17.93 5.33
C SER A 33 -21.39 -18.77 4.68
N TRP A 34 -21.73 -19.85 3.96
CA TRP A 34 -20.82 -20.63 3.16
C TRP A 34 -20.25 -19.89 1.94
N CYS A 35 -20.89 -18.78 1.55
CA CYS A 35 -20.49 -17.90 0.47
C CYS A 35 -20.10 -16.51 0.96
N GLU A 36 -19.78 -16.37 2.24
CA GLU A 36 -19.29 -15.15 2.89
C GLU A 36 -18.08 -15.50 3.77
N ASP A 37 -17.08 -16.15 3.16
CA ASP A 37 -15.92 -16.72 3.85
C ASP A 37 -14.66 -15.84 3.73
N GLN A 38 -14.84 -14.53 3.62
CA GLN A 38 -13.76 -13.56 3.46
C GLN A 38 -12.79 -13.59 4.65
N ASP A 39 -11.51 -13.38 4.37
CA ASP A 39 -10.40 -13.36 5.32
C ASP A 39 -10.33 -12.03 6.10
N PHE A 40 -11.31 -11.76 6.95
CA PHE A 40 -11.35 -10.56 7.78
C PHE A 40 -12.23 -10.74 9.01
N PHE A 41 -12.29 -9.72 9.89
CA PHE A 41 -13.13 -9.76 11.09
C PHE A 41 -14.60 -10.02 10.75
N ARG A 42 -15.20 -11.03 11.40
CA ARG A 42 -16.60 -11.42 11.19
C ARG A 42 -17.50 -10.73 12.20
N PHE A 43 -18.03 -9.60 11.80
CA PHE A 43 -19.06 -8.89 12.57
C PHE A 43 -20.45 -9.42 12.26
N SER A 44 -21.41 -9.10 13.13
CA SER A 44 -22.83 -9.36 12.93
C SER A 44 -23.65 -8.15 13.40
N GLY A 45 -24.93 -8.10 12.97
CA GLY A 45 -25.79 -6.96 13.26
C GLY A 45 -26.04 -6.09 12.04
N ILE A 46 -26.56 -4.89 12.27
CA ILE A 46 -26.84 -3.89 11.24
C ILE A 46 -25.76 -2.82 11.34
N TYR A 47 -24.94 -2.65 10.29
CA TYR A 47 -23.79 -1.76 10.28
C TYR A 47 -23.85 -0.65 9.22
N ARG A 48 -24.92 -0.66 8.38
CA ARG A 48 -25.23 0.41 7.44
C ARG A 48 -26.56 1.06 7.82
N ASP A 49 -26.88 2.17 7.19
CA ASP A 49 -28.04 3.00 7.52
C ASP A 49 -29.36 2.26 7.42
N VAL A 50 -30.26 2.57 8.34
CA VAL A 50 -31.65 2.11 8.36
C VAL A 50 -32.57 3.33 8.29
N TYR A 51 -33.36 3.42 7.24
CA TYR A 51 -34.27 4.54 7.08
C TYR A 51 -35.65 4.08 6.63
N LEU A 52 -36.63 4.88 7.00
CA LEU A 52 -38.00 4.78 6.53
C LEU A 52 -38.27 5.91 5.57
N TYR A 53 -38.74 5.60 4.38
CA TYR A 53 -39.09 6.61 3.39
C TYR A 53 -40.50 6.39 2.86
N THR A 54 -41.08 7.42 2.30
CA THR A 54 -42.35 7.38 1.58
C THR A 54 -42.15 7.85 0.16
N VAL A 55 -42.93 7.30 -0.76
CA VAL A 55 -42.90 7.71 -2.15
C VAL A 55 -44.24 8.36 -2.52
N PRO A 56 -44.27 9.35 -3.43
CA PRO A 56 -45.48 9.95 -3.91
C PRO A 56 -46.24 9.03 -4.86
N ASP A 57 -47.47 9.38 -5.23
CA ASP A 57 -48.31 8.58 -6.16
C ASP A 57 -47.69 8.47 -7.55
N THR A 58 -46.90 9.46 -7.98
CA THR A 58 -46.10 9.40 -9.20
C THR A 58 -44.64 9.49 -8.82
N HIS A 59 -43.90 8.40 -9.00
CA HIS A 59 -42.49 8.30 -8.62
C HIS A 59 -41.70 7.37 -9.53
N ALA A 60 -40.38 7.48 -9.50
CA ALA A 60 -39.46 6.57 -10.14
C ALA A 60 -39.19 5.36 -9.24
N TYR A 61 -39.38 4.17 -9.77
CA TYR A 61 -39.08 2.92 -9.09
C TYR A 61 -37.67 2.42 -9.36
N ASP A 62 -37.16 2.63 -10.57
CA ASP A 62 -35.81 2.26 -11.00
C ASP A 62 -35.31 3.23 -12.07
N LEU A 63 -34.01 3.49 -12.05
CA LEU A 63 -33.34 4.38 -12.99
C LEU A 63 -32.07 3.70 -13.53
N GLN A 64 -31.94 3.66 -14.86
CA GLN A 64 -30.71 3.26 -15.55
C GLN A 64 -30.28 4.39 -16.47
N ILE A 65 -29.01 4.81 -16.33
CA ILE A 65 -28.37 5.84 -17.14
C ILE A 65 -27.22 5.20 -17.91
N ARG A 66 -27.18 5.44 -19.23
CA ARG A 66 -26.04 5.08 -20.09
C ARG A 66 -25.57 6.32 -20.83
N ALA A 67 -24.35 6.72 -20.60
CA ALA A 67 -23.73 7.91 -21.19
C ALA A 67 -22.46 7.47 -21.92
N ILE A 68 -22.61 7.05 -23.17
CA ILE A 68 -21.57 6.35 -23.93
C ILE A 68 -21.19 7.18 -25.17
N PRO A 69 -19.96 7.70 -25.22
CA PRO A 69 -19.44 8.33 -26.43
C PRO A 69 -19.38 7.36 -27.62
N GLU A 70 -19.62 7.86 -28.82
CA GLU A 70 -19.36 7.12 -30.06
C GLU A 70 -17.84 6.85 -30.22
N GLU A 71 -17.46 6.04 -31.19
CA GLU A 71 -16.06 5.64 -31.39
C GLU A 71 -15.11 6.82 -31.68
N ASN A 72 -15.65 7.87 -32.34
CA ASN A 72 -14.91 9.12 -32.64
C ASN A 72 -14.84 10.11 -31.47
N LEU A 73 -15.61 9.84 -30.38
CA LEU A 73 -15.70 10.64 -29.16
C LEU A 73 -16.32 12.04 -29.31
N ASP A 74 -16.71 12.46 -30.52
CA ASP A 74 -17.28 13.79 -30.79
C ASP A 74 -18.77 13.88 -30.41
N VAL A 75 -19.44 12.76 -30.32
CA VAL A 75 -20.85 12.64 -29.97
C VAL A 75 -21.01 11.51 -28.96
N ALA A 76 -21.89 11.68 -27.99
CA ALA A 76 -22.27 10.62 -27.07
C ALA A 76 -23.77 10.34 -27.10
N ASP A 77 -24.12 9.09 -26.90
CA ASP A 77 -25.47 8.65 -26.59
C ASP A 77 -25.71 8.80 -25.08
N LEU A 78 -26.79 9.52 -24.73
CA LEU A 78 -27.36 9.55 -23.40
C LEU A 78 -28.67 8.81 -23.40
N GLU A 79 -28.69 7.60 -22.88
CA GLU A 79 -29.88 6.75 -22.79
C GLU A 79 -30.35 6.62 -21.37
N ILE A 80 -31.63 6.85 -21.13
CA ILE A 80 -32.26 6.76 -19.81
C ILE A 80 -33.43 5.77 -19.88
N LYS A 81 -33.43 4.82 -18.98
CA LYS A 81 -34.58 3.96 -18.72
C LYS A 81 -35.08 4.21 -17.30
N VAL A 82 -36.33 4.60 -17.17
CA VAL A 82 -36.99 4.83 -15.90
C VAL A 82 -38.20 3.91 -15.79
N LYS A 83 -38.22 3.11 -14.74
CA LYS A 83 -39.45 2.40 -14.34
C LYS A 83 -40.23 3.36 -13.45
N THR A 84 -41.43 3.73 -13.84
CA THR A 84 -42.26 4.69 -13.11
C THR A 84 -43.53 4.06 -12.61
N TRP A 85 -44.04 4.59 -11.51
CA TRP A 85 -45.37 4.34 -10.98
C TRP A 85 -46.18 5.61 -11.13
N GLY A 86 -47.48 5.49 -11.39
CA GLY A 86 -48.37 6.66 -11.54
C GLY A 86 -48.42 7.20 -12.96
N LYS A 87 -49.06 8.36 -13.10
CA LYS A 87 -49.31 9.05 -14.39
C LYS A 87 -48.82 10.48 -14.29
N GLY A 88 -48.44 11.04 -15.45
CA GLY A 88 -48.04 12.42 -15.51
C GLY A 88 -46.96 12.70 -16.55
N SER A 89 -45.94 13.45 -16.18
CA SER A 89 -44.82 13.80 -17.05
C SER A 89 -43.50 13.76 -16.32
N ILE A 90 -42.43 13.65 -17.09
CA ILE A 90 -41.06 13.62 -16.63
C ILE A 90 -40.25 14.72 -17.33
N ALA A 91 -39.45 15.47 -16.57
CA ALA A 91 -38.54 16.46 -17.16
C ALA A 91 -37.09 16.08 -16.85
N PHE A 92 -36.21 16.42 -17.76
CA PHE A 92 -34.78 16.15 -17.71
C PHE A 92 -34.02 17.46 -17.90
N ARG A 93 -32.99 17.66 -17.09
CA ARG A 93 -32.08 18.78 -17.21
C ARG A 93 -30.66 18.31 -16.98
N LEU A 94 -29.80 18.48 -18.00
CA LEU A 94 -28.37 18.14 -17.95
C LEU A 94 -27.56 19.45 -17.99
N GLU A 95 -26.68 19.64 -17.04
CA GLU A 95 -25.85 20.83 -16.92
C GLU A 95 -24.37 20.46 -16.82
N GLN A 96 -23.51 21.30 -17.42
CA GLN A 96 -22.06 21.22 -17.31
C GLN A 96 -21.52 22.58 -16.91
N ASP A 97 -20.80 22.67 -15.79
CA ASP A 97 -20.25 23.93 -15.24
C ASP A 97 -21.30 25.06 -15.15
N GLY A 98 -22.56 24.70 -14.85
CA GLY A 98 -23.70 25.62 -14.74
C GLY A 98 -24.33 26.02 -16.09
N GLU A 99 -23.84 25.49 -17.20
CA GLU A 99 -24.48 25.69 -18.52
C GLU A 99 -25.42 24.52 -18.85
N CYS A 100 -26.64 24.84 -19.29
CA CYS A 100 -27.63 23.84 -19.67
C CYS A 100 -27.29 23.23 -21.03
N VAL A 101 -27.03 21.91 -21.04
CA VAL A 101 -26.71 21.13 -22.23
C VAL A 101 -27.96 20.50 -22.84
N LEU A 102 -28.90 20.08 -21.99
CA LEU A 102 -30.16 19.45 -22.38
C LEU A 102 -31.27 19.85 -21.41
N GLU A 103 -32.42 20.25 -21.94
CA GLU A 103 -33.65 20.43 -21.16
C GLU A 103 -34.84 19.93 -21.99
N GLU A 104 -35.58 18.97 -21.46
CA GLU A 104 -36.74 18.42 -22.14
C GLU A 104 -37.78 17.89 -21.15
N LYS A 105 -39.08 18.04 -21.48
CA LYS A 105 -40.18 17.47 -20.73
C LYS A 105 -41.02 16.57 -21.63
N LYS A 106 -41.35 15.36 -21.12
CA LYS A 106 -42.11 14.34 -21.85
C LYS A 106 -43.25 13.78 -21.01
N SER A 107 -44.28 13.30 -21.65
CA SER A 107 -45.34 12.56 -20.97
C SER A 107 -44.85 11.16 -20.60
N LEU A 108 -45.26 10.67 -19.43
CA LEU A 108 -45.06 9.27 -19.09
C LEU A 108 -45.98 8.37 -19.91
N THR A 109 -45.47 7.22 -20.28
CA THR A 109 -46.29 6.19 -20.99
C THR A 109 -47.29 5.59 -19.98
N GLU A 110 -48.52 5.55 -20.32
CA GLU A 110 -49.51 4.82 -19.51
C GLU A 110 -49.32 3.29 -19.66
N ALA A 111 -49.61 2.56 -18.58
CA ALA A 111 -49.56 1.11 -18.62
C ALA A 111 -50.36 0.54 -19.76
N GLY A 112 -49.72 0.08 -20.82
CA GLY A 112 -50.29 -0.80 -21.81
C GLY A 112 -50.43 -2.20 -21.21
N ASN A 113 -51.35 -3.00 -21.78
CA ASN A 113 -51.52 -4.42 -21.43
C ASN A 113 -50.37 -5.31 -21.91
N GLU A 114 -49.14 -4.82 -21.96
CA GLU A 114 -48.00 -5.69 -22.18
C GLU A 114 -47.82 -6.49 -20.89
N GLU A 115 -47.98 -7.80 -20.96
CA GLU A 115 -47.53 -8.73 -19.93
C GLU A 115 -46.03 -8.45 -19.76
N ALA A 116 -45.66 -7.81 -18.65
CA ALA A 116 -44.28 -7.77 -18.28
C ALA A 116 -43.78 -9.21 -18.23
N ASP A 117 -42.75 -9.54 -19.03
CA ASP A 117 -42.06 -10.82 -18.89
C ASP A 117 -41.86 -11.10 -17.43
N ALA A 118 -42.32 -12.26 -16.96
CA ALA A 118 -42.24 -12.61 -15.54
C ALA A 118 -40.76 -12.56 -15.15
N GLU A 119 -40.42 -11.55 -14.34
CA GLU A 119 -39.07 -11.43 -13.83
C GLU A 119 -38.73 -12.70 -13.04
N PRO A 120 -37.52 -13.26 -13.22
CA PRO A 120 -37.05 -14.39 -12.41
C PRO A 120 -37.22 -14.12 -10.90
N PHE A 121 -37.48 -15.15 -10.12
CA PHE A 121 -37.72 -15.03 -8.67
C PHE A 121 -36.71 -14.14 -7.94
N TYR A 122 -35.43 -14.24 -8.28
CA TYR A 122 -34.33 -13.44 -7.70
C TYR A 122 -34.32 -11.96 -8.15
N ILE A 123 -35.12 -11.58 -9.13
CA ILE A 123 -35.30 -10.19 -9.62
C ILE A 123 -36.61 -9.58 -9.14
N GLN A 124 -37.57 -10.40 -8.73
CA GLN A 124 -38.90 -9.93 -8.34
C GLN A 124 -38.82 -9.07 -7.07
N ARG A 125 -38.96 -7.76 -7.25
CA ARG A 125 -39.20 -6.82 -6.17
C ARG A 125 -40.69 -6.66 -5.93
N THR A 126 -41.05 -6.38 -4.67
CA THR A 126 -42.44 -6.04 -4.33
C THR A 126 -42.95 -4.92 -5.23
N ASN A 127 -44.09 -5.14 -5.87
CA ASN A 127 -44.75 -4.19 -6.76
C ASN A 127 -44.10 -3.88 -8.14
N SER A 128 -43.06 -4.56 -8.56
CA SER A 128 -42.46 -4.37 -9.89
C SER A 128 -43.44 -4.54 -11.06
N SER A 129 -44.45 -5.41 -10.92
CA SER A 129 -45.50 -5.68 -11.89
C SER A 129 -46.46 -4.51 -12.14
N LYS A 130 -46.43 -3.46 -11.32
CA LYS A 130 -47.26 -2.26 -11.48
C LYS A 130 -46.51 -1.07 -12.07
N THR A 131 -45.23 -1.20 -12.35
CA THR A 131 -44.40 -0.14 -12.93
C THR A 131 -44.44 -0.18 -14.44
N VAL A 132 -44.23 0.97 -15.09
CA VAL A 132 -44.10 1.11 -16.55
C VAL A 132 -42.71 1.58 -16.89
N GLN A 133 -42.04 0.91 -17.81
CA GLN A 133 -40.75 1.33 -18.31
C GLN A 133 -40.92 2.43 -19.35
N ASN A 134 -40.27 3.57 -19.10
CA ASN A 134 -40.11 4.66 -20.05
C ASN A 134 -38.66 4.71 -20.52
N SER A 135 -38.42 4.89 -21.83
CA SER A 135 -37.07 4.97 -22.38
C SER A 135 -36.89 6.27 -23.14
N PHE A 136 -35.77 6.95 -22.92
CA PHE A 136 -35.45 8.23 -23.55
C PHE A 136 -33.99 8.19 -24.03
N ALA A 137 -33.72 8.90 -25.14
CA ALA A 137 -32.38 8.95 -25.72
C ALA A 137 -32.12 10.30 -26.36
N TRP A 138 -30.89 10.78 -26.21
CA TRP A 138 -30.37 12.01 -26.78
C TRP A 138 -28.97 11.85 -27.32
N LYS A 139 -28.60 12.70 -28.28
CA LYS A 139 -27.21 12.85 -28.73
C LYS A 139 -26.62 14.12 -28.08
N ILE A 140 -25.53 13.96 -27.38
CA ILE A 140 -24.76 15.04 -26.76
C ILE A 140 -23.51 15.28 -27.63
N ASN A 141 -23.38 16.50 -28.16
CA ASN A 141 -22.25 16.85 -29.02
C ASN A 141 -21.06 17.35 -28.19
N ASN A 142 -19.86 16.92 -28.55
CA ASN A 142 -18.60 17.28 -27.91
C ASN A 142 -18.64 17.14 -26.38
N PRO A 143 -19.03 15.97 -25.83
CA PRO A 143 -19.11 15.78 -24.39
C PRO A 143 -17.72 15.90 -23.77
N LYS A 144 -17.63 16.52 -22.58
CA LYS A 144 -16.44 16.36 -21.72
C LYS A 144 -16.42 14.94 -21.19
N LEU A 145 -15.29 14.25 -21.40
CA LEU A 145 -15.17 12.83 -21.08
C LEU A 145 -14.68 12.63 -19.65
N TRP A 146 -15.22 11.63 -18.99
CA TRP A 146 -14.80 11.20 -17.67
C TRP A 146 -13.61 10.26 -17.75
N SER A 147 -12.59 10.47 -16.88
CA SER A 147 -11.47 9.57 -16.64
C SER A 147 -10.93 9.74 -15.22
N ALA A 148 -10.03 8.85 -14.75
CA ALA A 148 -9.36 9.04 -13.46
C ALA A 148 -8.38 10.23 -13.46
N GLU A 149 -7.91 10.69 -14.62
CA GLU A 149 -7.02 11.84 -14.76
C GLU A 149 -7.79 13.16 -14.84
N ASP A 150 -9.00 13.13 -15.37
CA ASP A 150 -9.90 14.27 -15.54
C ASP A 150 -11.34 13.79 -15.33
N PRO A 151 -11.86 13.80 -14.08
CA PRO A 151 -13.16 13.22 -13.74
C PRO A 151 -14.32 14.19 -14.02
N GLN A 152 -14.56 14.50 -15.29
CA GLN A 152 -15.63 15.40 -15.73
C GLN A 152 -17.02 14.80 -15.50
N LEU A 153 -17.82 15.45 -14.65
CA LEU A 153 -19.18 15.05 -14.32
C LEU A 153 -20.18 16.13 -14.69
N TYR A 154 -21.32 15.70 -15.18
CA TYR A 154 -22.48 16.52 -15.47
C TYR A 154 -23.50 16.42 -14.35
N ASP A 155 -24.14 17.54 -14.00
CA ASP A 155 -25.31 17.55 -13.12
C ASP A 155 -26.56 17.20 -13.94
N PHE A 156 -27.21 16.11 -13.56
CA PHE A 156 -28.39 15.62 -14.24
C PHE A 156 -29.56 15.57 -13.26
N THR A 157 -30.57 16.38 -13.49
CA THR A 157 -31.79 16.46 -12.68
C THR A 157 -32.96 15.85 -13.44
N ILE A 158 -33.67 14.95 -12.79
CA ILE A 158 -34.89 14.31 -13.27
C ILE A 158 -36.03 14.73 -12.36
N GLU A 159 -37.09 15.27 -12.92
CA GLU A 159 -38.28 15.71 -12.18
C GLU A 159 -39.52 14.98 -12.66
N LEU A 160 -40.28 14.37 -11.74
CA LEU A 160 -41.56 13.74 -12.04
C LEU A 160 -42.71 14.64 -11.59
N TYR A 161 -43.71 14.72 -12.42
CA TYR A 161 -44.93 15.53 -12.23
C TYR A 161 -46.16 14.65 -12.36
N ASP A 162 -47.19 14.95 -11.55
CA ASP A 162 -48.51 14.35 -11.68
C ASP A 162 -49.28 14.88 -12.91
N GLU A 163 -50.53 14.37 -13.15
CA GLU A 163 -51.41 14.83 -14.23
C GLU A 163 -51.80 16.31 -14.10
N ALA A 164 -51.75 16.88 -12.87
CA ALA A 164 -52.03 18.28 -12.63
C ALA A 164 -50.82 19.19 -12.90
N GLY A 165 -49.65 18.63 -13.15
CA GLY A 165 -48.42 19.35 -13.40
C GLY A 165 -47.68 19.75 -12.09
N THR A 166 -47.98 19.14 -10.95
CA THR A 166 -47.30 19.36 -9.68
C THR A 166 -46.10 18.44 -9.57
N ILE A 167 -44.93 18.98 -9.16
CA ILE A 167 -43.72 18.18 -8.92
C ILE A 167 -43.99 17.18 -7.78
N GLN A 168 -43.73 15.91 -8.04
CA GLN A 168 -43.88 14.81 -7.12
C GLN A 168 -42.54 14.33 -6.59
N GLU A 169 -41.52 14.28 -7.46
CA GLU A 169 -40.19 13.78 -7.11
C GLU A 169 -39.11 14.51 -7.90
N VAL A 170 -37.94 14.74 -7.27
CA VAL A 170 -36.72 15.30 -7.89
C VAL A 170 -35.58 14.37 -7.60
N ILE A 171 -34.90 13.89 -8.65
CA ILE A 171 -33.79 12.92 -8.55
C ILE A 171 -32.54 13.57 -9.14
N PRO A 172 -31.61 14.03 -8.30
CA PRO A 172 -30.29 14.47 -8.77
C PRO A 172 -29.38 13.28 -9.05
N GLN A 173 -28.61 13.36 -10.14
CA GLN A 173 -27.62 12.36 -10.52
C GLN A 173 -26.36 13.03 -11.04
N LYS A 174 -25.20 12.41 -10.87
CA LYS A 174 -23.97 12.77 -11.57
C LYS A 174 -23.80 11.83 -12.77
N VAL A 175 -23.46 12.38 -13.93
CA VAL A 175 -23.28 11.61 -15.15
C VAL A 175 -21.90 11.86 -15.73
N GLY A 176 -21.13 10.79 -15.94
CA GLY A 176 -19.83 10.84 -16.60
C GLY A 176 -19.89 10.14 -17.96
N PHE A 177 -19.51 10.85 -19.00
CA PHE A 177 -19.45 10.27 -20.36
C PHE A 177 -18.12 9.55 -20.53
N ARG A 178 -18.15 8.24 -20.69
CA ARG A 178 -16.97 7.42 -20.94
C ARG A 178 -17.28 6.21 -21.79
N ARG A 179 -16.30 5.79 -22.60
CA ARG A 179 -16.35 4.56 -23.38
C ARG A 179 -15.27 3.61 -22.89
N PHE A 180 -15.71 2.51 -22.25
CA PHE A 180 -14.82 1.43 -21.81
C PHE A 180 -15.14 0.18 -22.61
N GLU A 181 -14.13 -0.39 -23.27
CA GLU A 181 -14.34 -1.53 -24.16
C GLU A 181 -13.10 -2.41 -24.29
N MET A 182 -13.32 -3.67 -24.71
CA MET A 182 -12.28 -4.59 -25.15
C MET A 182 -12.01 -4.38 -26.65
N LYS A 183 -10.77 -4.02 -27.00
CA LYS A 183 -10.35 -3.82 -28.39
C LYS A 183 -9.07 -4.60 -28.68
N ASN A 184 -9.16 -5.63 -29.55
CA ASN A 184 -8.03 -6.50 -29.89
C ASN A 184 -7.37 -7.18 -28.67
N GLY A 185 -8.16 -7.61 -27.69
CA GLY A 185 -7.67 -8.22 -26.45
C GLY A 185 -6.95 -7.23 -25.49
N ILE A 186 -7.27 -5.94 -25.59
CA ILE A 186 -6.78 -4.87 -24.73
C ILE A 186 -7.94 -4.06 -24.22
N MET A 187 -7.99 -3.81 -22.93
CA MET A 187 -8.97 -2.92 -22.31
C MET A 187 -8.61 -1.46 -22.61
N THR A 188 -9.57 -0.71 -23.12
CA THR A 188 -9.41 0.70 -23.49
C THR A 188 -10.46 1.57 -22.85
N LEU A 189 -10.05 2.75 -22.37
CA LEU A 189 -10.91 3.83 -21.93
C LEU A 189 -10.79 5.02 -22.89
N ASN A 190 -11.91 5.48 -23.42
CA ASN A 190 -11.96 6.60 -24.39
C ASN A 190 -10.92 6.40 -25.52
N GLY A 191 -10.83 5.15 -26.01
CA GLY A 191 -9.91 4.75 -27.08
C GLY A 191 -8.43 4.60 -26.70
N LYS A 192 -8.04 4.76 -25.44
CA LYS A 192 -6.66 4.60 -24.94
C LYS A 192 -6.52 3.36 -24.08
N ARG A 193 -5.38 2.65 -24.19
CA ARG A 193 -5.06 1.49 -23.35
C ARG A 193 -4.97 1.90 -21.89
N ILE A 194 -5.78 1.29 -21.03
CA ILE A 194 -5.75 1.55 -19.58
C ILE A 194 -4.73 0.64 -18.89
N VAL A 195 -4.13 1.12 -17.80
CA VAL A 195 -3.33 0.34 -16.85
C VAL A 195 -3.87 0.57 -15.45
N PHE A 196 -4.25 -0.50 -14.77
CA PHE A 196 -4.70 -0.44 -13.39
C PHE A 196 -3.50 -0.32 -12.44
N LYS A 197 -3.46 0.75 -11.69
CA LYS A 197 -2.56 1.05 -10.58
C LYS A 197 -3.39 0.96 -9.31
N GLY A 198 -3.84 -0.25 -9.02
CA GLY A 198 -4.93 -0.50 -8.11
C GLY A 198 -4.52 -0.96 -6.74
N VAL A 199 -5.51 -0.94 -5.85
CA VAL A 199 -5.48 -1.56 -4.52
C VAL A 199 -6.75 -2.34 -4.28
N ASN A 200 -6.66 -3.43 -3.56
CA ASN A 200 -7.80 -4.07 -2.93
C ASN A 200 -8.17 -3.27 -1.68
N ARG A 201 -9.46 -3.03 -1.44
CA ARG A 201 -9.90 -2.24 -0.29
C ARG A 201 -11.00 -2.95 0.46
N HIS A 202 -10.69 -3.37 1.69
CA HIS A 202 -11.72 -3.71 2.65
C HIS A 202 -12.39 -2.46 3.21
N GLU A 203 -13.72 -2.47 3.33
CA GLU A 203 -14.48 -1.41 3.99
C GLU A 203 -14.37 -1.58 5.50
N PHE A 204 -13.41 -0.86 6.11
CA PHE A 204 -13.05 -1.07 7.51
C PHE A 204 -12.62 0.21 8.22
N SER A 205 -13.03 0.33 9.50
CA SER A 205 -12.60 1.37 10.43
C SER A 205 -12.12 0.75 11.74
N SER A 206 -11.00 1.19 12.26
CA SER A 206 -10.48 0.73 13.56
C SER A 206 -11.37 1.13 14.75
N VAL A 207 -12.28 2.09 14.56
CA VAL A 207 -13.20 2.59 15.57
C VAL A 207 -14.54 1.86 15.53
N SER A 208 -15.10 1.69 14.33
CA SER A 208 -16.49 1.26 14.10
C SER A 208 -16.62 -0.02 13.27
N GLY A 209 -15.52 -0.72 13.01
CA GLY A 209 -15.53 -1.97 12.25
C GLY A 209 -15.92 -1.76 10.79
N ARG A 210 -17.07 -2.28 10.37
CA ARG A 210 -17.56 -2.18 8.99
C ARG A 210 -18.34 -0.89 8.68
N HIS A 211 -18.59 -0.05 9.64
CA HIS A 211 -19.15 1.27 9.39
C HIS A 211 -18.00 2.26 9.17
N VAL A 212 -17.86 2.76 7.96
CA VAL A 212 -16.84 3.74 7.61
C VAL A 212 -17.50 5.08 7.34
N SER A 213 -17.05 6.11 8.05
CA SER A 213 -17.59 7.47 7.92
C SER A 213 -17.19 8.12 6.58
N GLU A 214 -17.95 9.13 6.14
CA GLU A 214 -17.61 9.92 4.95
C GLU A 214 -16.21 10.55 5.06
N GLU A 215 -15.84 11.03 6.25
CA GLU A 215 -14.50 11.61 6.49
C GLU A 215 -13.38 10.59 6.24
N GLU A 216 -13.56 9.36 6.71
CA GLU A 216 -12.61 8.26 6.47
C GLU A 216 -12.56 7.89 4.99
N LEU A 217 -13.70 7.79 4.31
CA LEU A 217 -13.76 7.52 2.87
C LEU A 217 -13.04 8.60 2.05
N ARG A 218 -13.30 9.87 2.34
CA ARG A 218 -12.61 10.99 1.68
C ARG A 218 -11.11 11.01 2.01
N LYS A 219 -10.72 10.63 3.22
CA LYS A 219 -9.30 10.49 3.58
C LYS A 219 -8.63 9.39 2.79
N ASP A 220 -9.25 8.22 2.65
CA ASP A 220 -8.73 7.12 1.83
C ASP A 220 -8.49 7.55 0.39
N LEU A 221 -9.49 8.16 -0.25
CA LEU A 221 -9.37 8.57 -1.65
C LEU A 221 -8.32 9.67 -1.86
N ARG A 222 -8.20 10.63 -0.92
CA ARG A 222 -7.12 11.60 -0.97
C ARG A 222 -5.75 10.94 -0.91
N ILE A 223 -5.54 10.02 0.02
CA ILE A 223 -4.27 9.29 0.16
C ILE A 223 -3.99 8.46 -1.10
N MET A 224 -4.99 7.81 -1.67
CA MET A 224 -4.84 7.04 -2.90
C MET A 224 -4.38 7.95 -4.05
N LYS A 225 -5.06 9.06 -4.30
CA LYS A 225 -4.69 10.03 -5.36
C LYS A 225 -3.30 10.63 -5.12
N GLN A 226 -2.98 10.99 -3.87
CA GLN A 226 -1.67 11.51 -3.48
C GLN A 226 -0.52 10.52 -3.74
N ASN A 227 -0.84 9.22 -3.84
CA ASN A 227 0.13 8.15 -4.07
C ASN A 227 -0.05 7.46 -5.44
N ASN A 228 -0.67 8.15 -6.40
CA ASN A 228 -0.82 7.72 -7.79
C ASN A 228 -1.64 6.43 -7.98
N ILE A 229 -2.44 6.05 -6.98
CA ILE A 229 -3.39 4.93 -7.09
C ILE A 229 -4.58 5.43 -7.91
N ASN A 230 -4.94 4.70 -8.96
CA ASN A 230 -6.02 5.07 -9.88
C ASN A 230 -7.21 4.10 -9.86
N ALA A 231 -7.13 3.00 -9.10
CA ALA A 231 -8.17 1.98 -9.11
C ALA A 231 -8.37 1.31 -7.75
N ILE A 232 -9.61 0.89 -7.49
CA ILE A 232 -10.01 0.08 -6.33
C ILE A 232 -10.71 -1.19 -6.83
N ARG A 233 -10.40 -2.34 -6.22
CA ARG A 233 -11.27 -3.52 -6.21
C ARG A 233 -11.93 -3.59 -4.84
N THR A 234 -13.28 -3.63 -4.83
CA THR A 234 -14.06 -3.74 -3.58
C THR A 234 -14.00 -5.17 -3.07
N CYS A 235 -12.93 -5.50 -2.36
CA CYS A 235 -12.68 -6.87 -1.91
C CYS A 235 -13.44 -7.20 -0.62
N HIS A 236 -14.23 -8.23 -0.55
CA HIS A 236 -14.79 -9.06 -1.61
C HIS A 236 -16.32 -8.98 -1.52
N TYR A 237 -16.85 -7.77 -1.60
CA TYR A 237 -18.26 -7.42 -1.44
C TYR A 237 -18.51 -5.97 -1.89
N PRO A 238 -19.76 -5.62 -2.21
CA PRO A 238 -20.11 -4.23 -2.51
C PRO A 238 -19.94 -3.33 -1.29
N ASP A 239 -19.17 -2.26 -1.44
CA ASP A 239 -18.94 -1.24 -0.41
C ASP A 239 -20.19 -0.38 -0.17
N THR A 240 -20.14 0.56 0.77
CA THR A 240 -21.22 1.54 1.00
C THR A 240 -21.44 2.40 -0.24
N SER A 241 -22.70 2.80 -0.50
CA SER A 241 -23.05 3.53 -1.75
C SER A 241 -22.29 4.86 -1.91
N LEU A 242 -21.86 5.49 -0.82
CA LEU A 242 -21.14 6.76 -0.88
C LEU A 242 -19.78 6.64 -1.56
N ILE A 243 -19.04 5.51 -1.41
CA ILE A 243 -17.71 5.37 -2.02
C ILE A 243 -17.75 5.45 -3.53
N TYR A 244 -18.82 4.94 -4.18
CA TYR A 244 -18.99 4.97 -5.62
C TYR A 244 -19.15 6.42 -6.11
N GLN A 245 -19.97 7.22 -5.43
CA GLN A 245 -20.12 8.66 -5.73
C GLN A 245 -18.79 9.39 -5.56
N LEU A 246 -18.06 9.09 -4.50
CA LEU A 246 -16.75 9.69 -4.27
C LEU A 246 -15.72 9.24 -5.31
N CYS A 247 -15.74 7.99 -5.76
CA CYS A 247 -14.87 7.53 -6.84
C CYS A 247 -15.20 8.20 -8.18
N ASP A 248 -16.47 8.49 -8.44
CA ASP A 248 -16.88 9.30 -9.59
C ASP A 248 -16.27 10.72 -9.52
N GLU A 249 -16.30 11.36 -8.34
CA GLU A 249 -15.79 12.72 -8.10
C GLU A 249 -14.27 12.80 -8.11
N TYR A 250 -13.59 11.86 -7.44
CA TYR A 250 -12.11 11.86 -7.31
C TYR A 250 -11.41 11.29 -8.55
N GLY A 251 -12.12 10.61 -9.43
CA GLY A 251 -11.53 9.90 -10.55
C GLY A 251 -10.74 8.67 -10.09
N ILE A 252 -11.44 7.65 -9.62
CA ILE A 252 -10.89 6.34 -9.27
C ILE A 252 -11.68 5.26 -10.01
N TYR A 253 -11.00 4.44 -10.78
CA TYR A 253 -11.62 3.29 -11.46
C TYR A 253 -12.02 2.22 -10.45
N MET A 254 -13.09 1.49 -10.72
CA MET A 254 -13.57 0.46 -9.80
C MET A 254 -13.78 -0.88 -10.51
N ILE A 255 -13.36 -1.94 -9.83
CA ILE A 255 -13.91 -3.29 -9.98
C ILE A 255 -14.88 -3.47 -8.81
N ASP A 256 -16.18 -3.53 -9.11
CA ASP A 256 -17.21 -3.75 -8.11
C ASP A 256 -17.48 -5.24 -7.99
N GLU A 257 -17.34 -5.78 -6.77
CA GLU A 257 -17.29 -7.22 -6.56
C GLU A 257 -18.49 -7.74 -5.80
N THR A 258 -19.10 -8.80 -6.35
CA THR A 258 -20.22 -9.50 -5.72
C THR A 258 -19.78 -10.12 -4.41
N ASN A 259 -20.60 -10.02 -3.36
CA ASN A 259 -20.38 -10.70 -2.07
C ASN A 259 -20.44 -12.23 -2.25
N LEU A 260 -19.33 -12.80 -2.64
CA LEU A 260 -19.15 -14.23 -2.86
C LEU A 260 -17.71 -14.63 -2.56
N GLU A 261 -17.55 -15.44 -1.52
CA GLU A 261 -16.32 -16.17 -1.23
C GLU A 261 -16.67 -17.47 -0.52
N SER A 262 -16.09 -18.58 -0.99
CA SER A 262 -16.38 -19.92 -0.45
C SER A 262 -15.10 -20.75 -0.29
N HIS A 263 -13.96 -20.11 0.01
CA HIS A 263 -12.62 -20.68 0.06
C HIS A 263 -12.58 -21.94 0.94
N GLY A 264 -13.05 -21.88 2.17
CA GLY A 264 -13.06 -23.01 3.09
C GLY A 264 -13.84 -24.23 2.61
N SER A 265 -14.72 -24.09 1.59
CA SER A 265 -15.45 -25.23 1.02
C SER A 265 -14.60 -26.09 0.08
N TRP A 266 -13.55 -25.54 -0.53
CA TRP A 266 -12.75 -26.22 -1.55
C TRP A 266 -11.27 -26.39 -1.19
N ASP A 267 -10.73 -25.68 -0.22
CA ASP A 267 -9.34 -25.78 0.21
C ASP A 267 -8.96 -27.23 0.56
N VAL A 268 -9.78 -27.90 1.36
CA VAL A 268 -9.58 -29.33 1.68
C VAL A 268 -9.77 -30.23 0.46
N ALA A 269 -10.64 -29.86 -0.47
CA ALA A 269 -10.91 -30.61 -1.69
C ALA A 269 -9.68 -30.67 -2.62
N GLU A 270 -8.86 -29.62 -2.64
CA GLU A 270 -7.60 -29.57 -3.38
C GLU A 270 -6.64 -30.72 -3.00
N PHE A 271 -6.58 -31.06 -1.71
CA PHE A 271 -5.76 -32.14 -1.19
C PHE A 271 -6.43 -33.52 -1.30
N THR A 272 -7.72 -33.59 -0.95
CA THR A 272 -8.46 -34.87 -0.90
C THR A 272 -8.98 -35.33 -2.25
N LYS A 273 -9.14 -34.40 -3.20
CA LYS A 273 -9.84 -34.58 -4.48
C LYS A 273 -11.31 -35.00 -4.32
N ASP A 274 -11.90 -34.69 -3.18
CA ASP A 274 -13.33 -34.88 -2.92
C ASP A 274 -14.05 -33.52 -3.02
N TYR A 275 -14.75 -33.31 -4.12
CA TYR A 275 -15.48 -32.08 -4.43
C TYR A 275 -16.96 -32.13 -4.01
N THR A 276 -17.37 -33.12 -3.20
CA THR A 276 -18.78 -33.31 -2.79
C THR A 276 -19.36 -32.08 -2.06
N HIS A 277 -18.54 -31.43 -1.25
CA HIS A 277 -18.94 -30.30 -0.41
C HIS A 277 -18.54 -28.94 -0.95
N VAL A 278 -17.87 -28.90 -2.10
CA VAL A 278 -17.46 -27.65 -2.73
C VAL A 278 -18.69 -26.86 -3.23
N VAL A 279 -18.74 -25.57 -2.92
CA VAL A 279 -19.78 -24.65 -3.35
C VAL A 279 -19.15 -23.39 -3.97
N PRO A 280 -19.81 -22.74 -4.95
CA PRO A 280 -21.05 -23.15 -5.63
C PRO A 280 -20.81 -24.23 -6.69
N HIS A 281 -19.71 -24.16 -7.49
CA HIS A 281 -19.34 -25.06 -8.58
C HIS A 281 -20.46 -25.23 -9.63
N ASN A 282 -21.09 -26.44 -9.69
CA ASN A 282 -22.18 -26.77 -10.63
C ASN A 282 -23.45 -27.19 -9.87
N LYS A 283 -23.75 -26.56 -8.76
CA LYS A 283 -24.84 -26.94 -7.85
C LYS A 283 -26.03 -26.01 -7.99
N PRO A 284 -27.05 -26.37 -8.75
CA PRO A 284 -28.16 -25.48 -9.10
C PRO A 284 -28.94 -24.96 -7.88
N GLU A 285 -28.84 -25.60 -6.72
CA GLU A 285 -29.45 -25.15 -5.48
C GLU A 285 -28.83 -23.86 -4.93
N TRP A 286 -27.62 -23.46 -5.40
CA TRP A 286 -26.96 -22.21 -5.02
C TRP A 286 -27.19 -21.08 -6.03
N LEU A 287 -27.58 -21.41 -7.25
CA LEU A 287 -27.63 -20.48 -8.36
C LEU A 287 -28.52 -19.26 -8.10
N ASP A 288 -29.75 -19.46 -7.60
CA ASP A 288 -30.70 -18.35 -7.38
C ASP A 288 -30.14 -17.33 -6.38
N MET A 289 -29.46 -17.79 -5.32
CA MET A 289 -28.83 -16.91 -4.33
C MET A 289 -27.68 -16.11 -4.96
N MET A 290 -26.90 -16.73 -5.82
CA MET A 290 -25.77 -16.08 -6.47
C MET A 290 -26.23 -15.04 -7.48
N LEU A 291 -27.24 -15.34 -8.26
CA LEU A 291 -27.86 -14.39 -9.18
C LEU A 291 -28.53 -13.23 -8.46
N ASP A 292 -29.15 -13.48 -7.30
CA ASP A 292 -29.70 -12.41 -6.43
C ASP A 292 -28.61 -11.47 -5.95
N ARG A 293 -27.45 -11.98 -5.49
CA ARG A 293 -26.31 -11.17 -5.05
C ARG A 293 -25.76 -10.31 -6.17
N ALA A 294 -25.47 -10.91 -7.31
CA ALA A 294 -24.99 -10.21 -8.51
C ALA A 294 -25.98 -9.14 -8.99
N ASN A 295 -27.27 -9.47 -9.06
CA ASN A 295 -28.30 -8.52 -9.47
C ASN A 295 -28.50 -7.40 -8.47
N SER A 296 -28.46 -7.67 -7.16
CA SER A 296 -28.62 -6.64 -6.12
C SER A 296 -27.50 -5.60 -6.15
N MET A 297 -26.25 -6.04 -6.34
CA MET A 297 -25.10 -5.16 -6.56
C MET A 297 -25.30 -4.33 -7.85
N TYR A 298 -25.54 -5.00 -8.98
CA TYR A 298 -25.76 -4.34 -10.26
C TYR A 298 -26.87 -3.27 -10.20
N GLN A 299 -28.04 -3.58 -9.65
CA GLN A 299 -29.18 -2.66 -9.59
C GLN A 299 -28.87 -1.42 -8.74
N ARG A 300 -28.12 -1.57 -7.67
CA ARG A 300 -27.72 -0.45 -6.83
C ARG A 300 -26.68 0.46 -7.51
N ASP A 301 -25.69 -0.13 -8.20
CA ASP A 301 -24.45 0.58 -8.55
C ASP A 301 -24.32 0.90 -10.06
N LYS A 302 -25.23 0.43 -10.89
CA LYS A 302 -25.18 0.49 -12.37
C LYS A 302 -24.99 1.89 -12.99
N ASN A 303 -25.26 2.97 -12.27
CA ASN A 303 -25.22 4.33 -12.79
C ASN A 303 -23.87 5.05 -12.58
N HIS A 304 -22.90 4.44 -11.87
CA HIS A 304 -21.64 5.04 -11.56
C HIS A 304 -20.62 4.92 -12.71
N PRO A 305 -20.10 6.03 -13.28
CA PRO A 305 -19.07 5.96 -14.33
C PRO A 305 -17.73 5.38 -13.86
N ALA A 306 -17.41 5.45 -12.56
CA ALA A 306 -16.19 4.89 -12.00
C ALA A 306 -16.09 3.38 -12.13
N ILE A 307 -17.23 2.66 -12.11
CA ILE A 307 -17.25 1.21 -12.27
C ILE A 307 -16.98 0.86 -13.73
N LEU A 308 -15.85 0.18 -13.96
CA LEU A 308 -15.44 -0.31 -15.27
C LEU A 308 -15.72 -1.81 -15.46
N ILE A 309 -15.65 -2.57 -14.37
CA ILE A 309 -15.69 -4.03 -14.37
C ILE A 309 -16.61 -4.51 -13.24
N TRP A 310 -17.49 -5.46 -13.58
CA TRP A 310 -18.27 -6.23 -12.62
C TRP A 310 -17.50 -7.50 -12.27
N SER A 311 -17.33 -7.81 -10.99
CA SER A 311 -16.68 -9.05 -10.55
C SER A 311 -17.68 -10.03 -9.97
N CYS A 312 -17.56 -11.29 -10.36
CA CYS A 312 -18.43 -12.37 -9.89
C CYS A 312 -18.17 -12.78 -8.44
N GLY A 313 -17.01 -12.40 -7.85
CA GLY A 313 -16.63 -12.75 -6.50
C GLY A 313 -15.17 -13.11 -6.38
N ASN A 314 -14.80 -13.71 -5.26
CA ASN A 314 -13.45 -14.09 -4.86
C ASN A 314 -13.40 -15.56 -4.46
N GLU A 315 -12.25 -16.20 -4.63
CA GLU A 315 -11.83 -17.51 -4.09
C GLU A 315 -12.96 -18.56 -3.94
N SER A 316 -13.81 -18.63 -4.95
CA SER A 316 -14.88 -19.61 -5.05
C SER A 316 -14.63 -20.56 -6.20
N PHE A 317 -15.00 -21.82 -6.02
CA PHE A 317 -14.72 -22.81 -7.04
C PHE A 317 -15.50 -22.55 -8.32
N GLY A 318 -14.79 -22.22 -9.39
CA GLY A 318 -15.34 -21.93 -10.71
C GLY A 318 -16.24 -23.05 -11.24
N GLY A 319 -17.17 -22.70 -12.10
CA GLY A 319 -18.10 -23.62 -12.72
C GLY A 319 -19.33 -22.93 -13.32
N LYS A 320 -20.36 -23.73 -13.57
CA LYS A 320 -21.58 -23.25 -14.26
C LYS A 320 -22.27 -22.11 -13.52
N ASP A 321 -22.36 -22.16 -12.20
CA ASP A 321 -23.15 -21.20 -11.42
C ASP A 321 -22.52 -19.80 -11.50
N ILE A 322 -21.18 -19.69 -11.39
CA ILE A 322 -20.47 -18.42 -11.57
C ILE A 322 -20.51 -17.96 -13.04
N TYR A 323 -20.49 -18.88 -13.99
CA TYR A 323 -20.69 -18.55 -15.38
C TYR A 323 -22.08 -17.91 -15.64
N GLU A 324 -23.14 -18.41 -15.02
CA GLU A 324 -24.48 -17.81 -15.13
C GLU A 324 -24.53 -16.41 -14.50
N MET A 325 -23.78 -16.15 -13.42
CA MET A 325 -23.61 -14.79 -12.85
C MET A 325 -22.96 -13.86 -13.87
N SER A 326 -21.90 -14.29 -14.52
CA SER A 326 -21.26 -13.53 -15.60
C SER A 326 -22.22 -13.22 -16.74
N GLN A 327 -23.01 -14.19 -17.16
CA GLN A 327 -24.02 -13.98 -18.22
C GLN A 327 -25.12 -12.99 -17.80
N LEU A 328 -25.46 -12.94 -16.50
CA LEU A 328 -26.37 -11.92 -15.98
C LEU A 328 -25.81 -10.51 -16.18
N PHE A 329 -24.53 -10.29 -15.85
CA PHE A 329 -23.89 -8.99 -16.05
C PHE A 329 -23.81 -8.62 -17.52
N HIS A 330 -23.34 -9.50 -18.40
CA HIS A 330 -23.27 -9.24 -19.85
C HIS A 330 -24.62 -8.91 -20.47
N LYS A 331 -25.69 -9.61 -20.03
CA LYS A 331 -27.05 -9.35 -20.49
C LYS A 331 -27.56 -7.97 -20.07
N ASN A 332 -27.32 -7.59 -18.80
CA ASN A 332 -27.86 -6.37 -18.22
C ASN A 332 -27.01 -5.14 -18.54
N ASP A 333 -25.72 -5.31 -18.71
CA ASP A 333 -24.78 -4.23 -18.95
C ASP A 333 -23.67 -4.58 -19.97
N PRO A 334 -23.94 -4.46 -21.26
CA PRO A 334 -22.92 -4.68 -22.29
C PRO A 334 -21.86 -3.57 -22.38
N THR A 335 -21.89 -2.57 -21.49
CA THR A 335 -20.98 -1.40 -21.50
C THR A 335 -19.83 -1.53 -20.52
N ARG A 336 -19.81 -2.62 -19.74
CA ARG A 336 -18.76 -2.97 -18.78
C ARG A 336 -18.31 -4.40 -19.01
N LEU A 337 -17.08 -4.69 -18.56
CA LEU A 337 -16.51 -6.05 -18.63
C LEU A 337 -16.83 -6.83 -17.36
N VAL A 338 -16.67 -8.14 -17.44
CA VAL A 338 -16.86 -9.05 -16.30
C VAL A 338 -15.55 -9.71 -15.93
N HIS A 339 -15.29 -9.77 -14.65
CA HIS A 339 -14.09 -10.33 -14.03
C HIS A 339 -14.44 -11.54 -13.17
N TYR A 340 -13.58 -12.54 -13.21
CA TYR A 340 -13.50 -13.62 -12.24
C TYR A 340 -12.11 -14.30 -12.30
N GLU A 341 -11.45 -14.52 -11.14
CA GLU A 341 -10.10 -15.09 -11.06
C GLU A 341 -10.10 -16.63 -10.99
N GLY A 342 -11.13 -17.22 -10.38
CA GLY A 342 -11.21 -18.67 -10.14
C GLY A 342 -11.41 -19.55 -11.36
N LEU A 343 -11.10 -19.06 -12.56
CA LEU A 343 -11.21 -19.80 -13.84
C LEU A 343 -10.34 -21.08 -13.87
N PHE A 344 -9.24 -21.08 -13.12
CA PHE A 344 -8.30 -22.20 -13.09
C PHE A 344 -8.91 -23.48 -12.52
N HIS A 345 -9.96 -23.40 -11.72
CA HIS A 345 -10.68 -24.56 -11.19
C HIS A 345 -11.42 -25.36 -12.28
N ASP A 346 -12.06 -24.65 -13.23
CA ASP A 346 -12.77 -25.30 -14.35
C ASP A 346 -12.68 -24.45 -15.62
N ARG A 347 -11.69 -24.69 -16.44
CA ARG A 347 -11.42 -23.99 -17.69
C ARG A 347 -12.46 -24.26 -18.78
N SER A 348 -13.44 -25.17 -18.58
CA SER A 348 -14.55 -25.34 -19.52
C SER A 348 -15.49 -24.13 -19.53
N TYR A 349 -15.45 -23.30 -18.48
CA TYR A 349 -16.18 -22.03 -18.36
C TYR A 349 -15.26 -20.81 -18.50
N ASN A 350 -14.25 -20.87 -19.37
CA ASN A 350 -13.27 -19.80 -19.52
C ASN A 350 -13.88 -18.44 -19.91
N ASP A 351 -15.06 -18.43 -20.55
CA ASP A 351 -15.79 -17.22 -20.92
C ASP A 351 -16.54 -16.56 -19.75
N THR A 352 -16.38 -17.03 -18.52
CA THR A 352 -16.90 -16.38 -17.32
C THR A 352 -16.25 -15.01 -17.09
N SER A 353 -14.98 -14.85 -17.45
CA SER A 353 -14.24 -13.57 -17.33
C SER A 353 -13.78 -13.08 -18.69
N ASP A 354 -13.86 -11.78 -18.92
CA ASP A 354 -13.36 -11.13 -20.14
C ASP A 354 -11.83 -10.97 -20.14
N MET A 355 -11.18 -11.18 -19.01
CA MET A 355 -9.72 -11.11 -18.82
C MET A 355 -9.20 -12.33 -18.09
N GLU A 356 -7.94 -12.66 -18.28
CA GLU A 356 -7.22 -13.53 -17.36
C GLU A 356 -6.88 -12.75 -16.12
N SER A 357 -7.14 -13.35 -14.95
CA SER A 357 -6.86 -12.75 -13.66
C SER A 357 -6.29 -13.79 -12.73
N GLN A 358 -5.22 -13.43 -12.02
CA GLN A 358 -4.57 -14.33 -11.09
C GLN A 358 -4.12 -13.56 -9.82
N MET A 359 -3.99 -14.31 -8.72
CA MET A 359 -3.43 -13.84 -7.46
C MET A 359 -1.95 -14.19 -7.37
N TYR A 360 -1.13 -13.22 -7.05
CA TYR A 360 0.31 -13.38 -6.77
C TYR A 360 1.15 -14.14 -7.81
N PRO A 361 0.85 -14.08 -9.12
CA PRO A 361 1.71 -14.72 -10.11
C PRO A 361 3.07 -14.01 -10.15
N SER A 362 4.15 -14.75 -10.35
CA SER A 362 5.43 -14.10 -10.66
C SER A 362 5.39 -13.44 -12.05
N VAL A 363 6.24 -12.44 -12.27
CA VAL A 363 6.35 -11.77 -13.59
C VAL A 363 6.68 -12.78 -14.70
N GLU A 364 7.50 -13.78 -14.37
CA GLU A 364 7.84 -14.87 -15.28
C GLU A 364 6.61 -15.72 -15.64
N ALA A 365 5.77 -16.03 -14.64
CA ALA A 365 4.52 -16.78 -14.87
C ALA A 365 3.54 -16.00 -15.75
N ILE A 366 3.40 -14.68 -15.56
CA ILE A 366 2.59 -13.82 -16.42
C ILE A 366 3.09 -13.88 -17.87
N LYS A 367 4.39 -13.71 -18.10
CA LYS A 367 5.00 -13.78 -19.43
C LYS A 367 4.80 -15.16 -20.07
N GLU A 368 4.99 -16.22 -19.32
CA GLU A 368 4.77 -17.59 -19.79
C GLU A 368 3.30 -17.84 -20.16
N PHE A 369 2.37 -17.31 -19.38
CA PHE A 369 0.94 -17.42 -19.69
C PHE A 369 0.61 -16.70 -20.99
N LEU A 370 0.96 -15.42 -21.12
CA LEU A 370 0.70 -14.59 -22.30
C LEU A 370 1.40 -15.11 -23.57
N ALA A 371 2.54 -15.79 -23.42
CA ALA A 371 3.19 -16.45 -24.55
C ALA A 371 2.47 -17.71 -25.03
N LYS A 372 1.64 -18.33 -24.19
CA LYS A 372 0.84 -19.54 -24.51
C LYS A 372 -0.58 -19.20 -24.96
N ASP A 373 -1.19 -18.22 -24.31
CA ASP A 373 -2.57 -17.79 -24.58
C ASP A 373 -2.64 -16.25 -24.47
N ASP A 374 -2.75 -15.60 -25.62
CA ASP A 374 -2.88 -14.17 -25.74
C ASP A 374 -4.30 -13.72 -26.14
N SER A 375 -5.29 -14.59 -25.96
CA SER A 375 -6.69 -14.32 -26.35
C SER A 375 -7.32 -13.20 -25.52
N LYS A 376 -6.90 -13.06 -24.26
CA LYS A 376 -7.42 -12.08 -23.28
C LYS A 376 -6.29 -11.20 -22.72
N PRO A 377 -6.62 -9.98 -22.23
CA PRO A 377 -5.69 -9.22 -21.40
C PRO A 377 -5.49 -9.90 -20.04
N PHE A 378 -4.39 -9.58 -19.38
CA PHE A 378 -4.03 -10.10 -18.07
C PHE A 378 -4.01 -8.99 -17.02
N ILE A 379 -4.61 -9.22 -15.86
CA ILE A 379 -4.47 -8.39 -14.66
C ILE A 379 -4.10 -9.26 -13.46
N CYS A 380 -3.42 -8.68 -12.48
CA CYS A 380 -3.30 -9.29 -11.15
C CYS A 380 -4.43 -8.75 -10.27
N CYS A 381 -5.46 -9.55 -9.98
CA CYS A 381 -6.48 -9.09 -9.02
C CYS A 381 -5.89 -8.90 -7.63
N GLU A 382 -4.80 -9.61 -7.31
CA GLU A 382 -4.00 -9.43 -6.11
C GLU A 382 -2.52 -9.62 -6.42
N TYR A 383 -1.67 -8.72 -5.92
CA TYR A 383 -0.23 -8.82 -6.03
C TYR A 383 0.49 -8.02 -4.94
N THR A 384 1.80 -8.21 -4.81
CA THR A 384 2.68 -7.50 -3.86
C THR A 384 2.08 -7.42 -2.46
N HIS A 385 1.67 -8.57 -1.91
CA HIS A 385 1.07 -8.69 -0.58
C HIS A 385 1.81 -7.86 0.46
N ALA A 386 1.09 -6.96 1.15
CA ALA A 386 1.70 -5.89 1.92
C ALA A 386 1.65 -6.09 3.45
N MET A 387 1.54 -7.33 3.92
CA MET A 387 1.56 -7.66 5.34
C MET A 387 2.90 -7.33 5.98
N GLY A 388 2.88 -6.51 7.04
CA GLY A 388 4.08 -6.10 7.76
C GLY A 388 5.13 -5.42 6.88
N ASN A 389 6.40 -5.76 7.07
CA ASN A 389 7.52 -5.29 6.24
C ASN A 389 7.64 -6.12 4.96
N SER A 390 6.87 -5.74 3.95
CA SER A 390 6.74 -6.44 2.68
C SER A 390 6.46 -5.46 1.52
N CYS A 391 5.72 -5.84 0.49
CA CYS A 391 5.45 -5.03 -0.71
C CYS A 391 6.73 -4.73 -1.52
N GLY A 392 7.69 -5.64 -1.51
CA GLY A 392 8.95 -5.51 -2.26
C GLY A 392 8.82 -5.92 -3.72
N ALA A 393 9.83 -5.60 -4.52
CA ALA A 393 9.96 -5.94 -5.95
C ALA A 393 8.79 -5.48 -6.84
N MET A 394 7.96 -4.54 -6.38
CA MET A 394 6.80 -4.02 -7.09
C MET A 394 7.14 -3.50 -8.49
N HIS A 395 8.31 -2.89 -8.64
CA HIS A 395 8.80 -2.38 -9.93
C HIS A 395 8.83 -3.44 -11.03
N LYS A 396 9.02 -4.71 -10.73
CA LYS A 396 9.04 -5.77 -11.76
C LYS A 396 7.70 -5.88 -12.47
N TYR A 397 6.60 -5.69 -11.74
CA TYR A 397 5.25 -5.71 -12.29
C TYR A 397 4.91 -4.42 -13.03
N THR A 398 5.28 -3.26 -12.49
CA THR A 398 5.01 -1.98 -13.16
C THR A 398 5.86 -1.81 -14.42
N ASP A 399 7.14 -2.23 -14.42
CA ASP A 399 7.99 -2.25 -15.61
C ASP A 399 7.43 -3.19 -16.70
N LEU A 400 6.73 -4.27 -16.30
CA LEU A 400 6.10 -5.17 -17.26
C LEU A 400 4.95 -4.50 -18.02
N THR A 401 4.21 -3.57 -17.40
CA THR A 401 3.12 -2.86 -18.10
C THR A 401 3.59 -2.02 -19.27
N ASP A 402 4.88 -1.61 -19.26
CA ASP A 402 5.49 -0.82 -20.33
C ASP A 402 5.96 -1.69 -21.51
N THR A 403 6.23 -2.97 -21.26
CA THR A 403 6.81 -3.88 -22.25
C THR A 403 5.86 -4.95 -22.78
N GLU A 404 4.79 -5.25 -22.02
CA GLU A 404 3.79 -6.25 -22.39
C GLU A 404 2.39 -5.60 -22.50
N PRO A 405 1.92 -5.30 -23.71
CA PRO A 405 0.65 -4.55 -23.89
C PRO A 405 -0.58 -5.23 -23.30
N LYS A 406 -0.61 -6.56 -23.23
CA LYS A 406 -1.73 -7.32 -22.68
C LYS A 406 -1.69 -7.48 -21.18
N TYR A 407 -0.58 -7.15 -20.52
CA TYR A 407 -0.54 -7.03 -19.07
C TYR A 407 -0.95 -5.60 -18.68
N GLN A 408 -2.14 -5.48 -18.07
CA GLN A 408 -2.75 -4.18 -17.80
C GLN A 408 -2.77 -3.81 -16.30
N GLY A 409 -1.76 -4.26 -15.54
CA GLY A 409 -1.54 -3.88 -14.17
C GLY A 409 -2.23 -4.80 -13.17
N GLY A 410 -2.55 -4.26 -11.99
CA GLY A 410 -3.13 -5.06 -10.91
C GLY A 410 -3.47 -4.25 -9.66
N PHE A 411 -3.87 -4.99 -8.61
CA PHE A 411 -4.38 -4.46 -7.36
C PHE A 411 -3.56 -4.99 -6.19
N ILE A 412 -2.90 -4.10 -5.44
CA ILE A 412 -2.10 -4.48 -4.26
C ILE A 412 -3.02 -5.09 -3.20
N TRP A 413 -2.63 -6.19 -2.58
CA TRP A 413 -3.26 -6.71 -1.37
C TRP A 413 -2.53 -6.20 -0.13
N ASP A 414 -3.09 -5.29 0.68
CA ASP A 414 -4.28 -4.50 0.42
C ASP A 414 -4.05 -3.02 0.81
N TYR A 415 -5.11 -2.21 0.84
CA TYR A 415 -5.00 -0.79 1.08
C TYR A 415 -4.76 -0.46 2.55
N ILE A 416 -5.51 -1.09 3.49
CA ILE A 416 -5.54 -0.65 4.87
C ILE A 416 -5.55 -1.82 5.85
N ASP A 417 -4.74 -1.72 6.92
CA ASP A 417 -4.77 -2.69 8.00
C ASP A 417 -6.17 -2.77 8.63
N GLN A 418 -6.75 -3.97 8.70
CA GLN A 418 -7.97 -4.21 9.45
C GLN A 418 -7.62 -4.51 10.90
N SER A 419 -7.45 -3.48 11.69
CA SER A 419 -7.15 -3.53 13.13
C SER A 419 -8.17 -2.73 13.93
N ILE A 420 -8.42 -3.10 15.17
CA ILE A 420 -9.42 -2.48 16.04
C ILE A 420 -8.73 -1.80 17.21
N TYR A 421 -9.16 -0.61 17.58
CA TYR A 421 -8.68 0.05 18.78
C TYR A 421 -9.11 -0.72 20.03
N LEU A 422 -8.14 -1.16 20.80
CA LEU A 422 -8.42 -1.88 22.05
C LEU A 422 -8.82 -0.90 23.17
N SER A 423 -10.09 -0.93 23.56
CA SER A 423 -10.64 -0.11 24.64
C SER A 423 -10.28 -0.67 26.01
N LEU A 424 -9.94 0.22 26.95
CA LEU A 424 -9.72 -0.13 28.36
C LEU A 424 -10.98 -0.69 29.04
N ILE A 425 -12.17 -0.35 28.55
CA ILE A 425 -13.45 -0.90 29.04
C ILE A 425 -13.52 -2.38 28.69
N HIS A 426 -13.15 -2.76 27.44
CA HIS A 426 -13.12 -4.17 27.04
C HIS A 426 -12.13 -5.00 27.86
N ILE A 427 -10.98 -4.45 28.24
CA ILE A 427 -10.00 -5.15 29.09
C ILE A 427 -10.57 -5.43 30.50
N SER A 428 -11.34 -4.52 31.08
CA SER A 428 -11.93 -4.70 32.39
C SER A 428 -13.08 -5.71 32.38
N GLU A 429 -13.84 -5.77 31.31
CA GLU A 429 -14.93 -6.73 31.11
C GLU A 429 -14.43 -8.13 30.79
N LEU A 430 -13.37 -8.28 29.98
CA LEU A 430 -12.73 -9.56 29.70
C LEU A 430 -12.19 -10.25 30.98
N ARG A 431 -11.77 -9.49 31.99
CA ARG A 431 -11.35 -10.06 33.29
C ARG A 431 -12.51 -10.54 34.15
N SER A 432 -13.72 -10.02 33.94
CA SER A 432 -14.92 -10.35 34.72
C SER A 432 -15.81 -11.40 34.06
N LEU A 433 -15.63 -11.71 32.78
CA LEU A 433 -16.50 -12.57 31.98
C LEU A 433 -15.71 -13.70 31.30
N VAL A 434 -15.10 -14.55 32.11
CA VAL A 434 -14.70 -15.87 31.62
C VAL A 434 -16.00 -16.67 31.39
N GLY A 435 -16.54 -16.59 30.18
CA GLY A 435 -17.62 -17.46 29.77
C GLY A 435 -18.78 -16.91 28.91
N SER A 436 -18.75 -15.70 28.41
CA SER A 436 -19.80 -15.28 27.46
C SER A 436 -19.24 -14.59 26.19
N GLU A 437 -19.46 -15.26 25.08
CA GLU A 437 -19.17 -14.75 23.71
C GLU A 437 -19.96 -13.48 23.32
N MET A 438 -20.81 -12.96 24.19
CA MET A 438 -21.88 -12.02 23.87
C MET A 438 -21.50 -10.54 24.02
N CYS A 439 -20.39 -10.18 24.66
CA CYS A 439 -20.13 -8.79 25.05
C CYS A 439 -19.31 -7.97 24.05
N ILE A 440 -18.59 -8.60 23.14
CA ILE A 440 -17.79 -7.86 22.14
C ILE A 440 -18.68 -7.42 20.97
N ARG A 441 -19.77 -8.13 20.71
CA ARG A 441 -20.59 -7.96 19.50
C ARG A 441 -21.59 -6.82 19.54
N ASP A 442 -22.07 -6.45 20.71
CA ASP A 442 -23.22 -5.50 20.79
C ASP A 442 -22.78 -4.04 21.00
N ARG A 443 -21.49 -3.78 21.20
CA ARG A 443 -20.98 -2.44 21.54
C ARG A 443 -20.08 -1.76 20.49
N VAL A 444 -19.68 -2.48 19.45
CA VAL A 444 -18.92 -1.86 18.34
C VAL A 444 -19.83 -1.01 17.44
N ASN A 445 -21.13 -1.15 17.59
CA ASN A 445 -22.09 -0.64 16.62
C ASN A 445 -22.60 0.78 16.82
N VAL A 446 -22.12 1.57 17.70
CA VAL A 446 -22.27 3.03 17.67
C VAL A 446 -21.30 3.62 18.71
N ILE A 447 -20.12 3.96 18.30
CA ILE A 447 -19.31 4.90 19.07
C ILE A 447 -19.75 6.29 18.63
N PRO A 448 -20.48 7.05 19.46
CA PRO A 448 -20.82 8.43 19.10
C PRO A 448 -19.56 9.26 18.90
N ASP A 449 -19.58 10.24 18.00
CA ASP A 449 -18.49 11.19 17.71
C ASP A 449 -17.93 11.93 18.95
N ASN A 450 -18.52 11.73 20.12
CA ASN A 450 -18.18 12.37 21.38
C ASN A 450 -17.59 11.42 22.44
N ILE A 451 -17.14 10.22 22.07
CA ILE A 451 -16.46 9.34 23.04
C ILE A 451 -15.09 9.92 23.38
N ASP A 452 -14.83 10.02 24.67
CA ASP A 452 -13.53 10.38 25.21
C ASP A 452 -12.47 9.35 24.78
N GLN A 453 -11.56 9.76 23.89
CA GLN A 453 -10.46 8.93 23.39
C GLN A 453 -9.54 8.40 24.51
N SER A 454 -9.65 8.92 25.72
CA SER A 454 -8.92 8.42 26.89
C SER A 454 -9.27 6.98 27.29
N ILE A 455 -10.38 6.43 26.77
CA ILE A 455 -10.79 5.04 27.01
C ILE A 455 -9.96 4.00 26.27
N TYR A 456 -9.26 4.41 25.20
CA TYR A 456 -8.45 3.47 24.44
C TYR A 456 -7.11 3.19 25.13
N LYS A 457 -6.72 1.90 25.10
CA LYS A 457 -5.38 1.49 25.51
C LYS A 457 -4.36 2.18 24.62
N LYS A 458 -3.36 2.75 25.24
CA LYS A 458 -2.22 3.31 24.54
C LYS A 458 -1.09 2.30 24.49
N ASP A 459 -0.40 2.28 23.36
CA ASP A 459 0.88 1.60 23.24
C ASP A 459 1.99 2.37 24.01
N ARG A 460 3.22 1.85 23.97
CA ARG A 460 4.38 2.49 24.63
C ARG A 460 4.74 3.87 24.06
N TYR A 461 4.22 4.24 22.91
CA TYR A 461 4.45 5.51 22.23
C TYR A 461 3.32 6.51 22.44
N GLY A 462 2.31 6.15 23.23
CA GLY A 462 1.12 6.97 23.47
C GLY A 462 0.11 6.96 22.35
N LYS A 463 0.25 6.05 21.36
CA LYS A 463 -0.72 5.82 20.30
C LYS A 463 -1.77 4.79 20.73
N GLU A 464 -2.93 4.80 20.09
CA GLU A 464 -3.97 3.79 20.30
C GLU A 464 -3.45 2.41 19.90
N PHE A 465 -3.65 1.44 20.81
CA PHE A 465 -3.22 0.06 20.56
C PHE A 465 -4.11 -0.58 19.50
N GLN A 466 -3.50 -1.05 18.42
CA GLN A 466 -4.16 -1.74 17.31
C GLN A 466 -4.24 -3.23 17.63
N ALA A 467 -5.45 -3.72 17.87
CA ALA A 467 -5.72 -5.14 18.14
C ALA A 467 -6.06 -5.90 16.87
N TYR A 468 -5.66 -7.15 16.82
CA TYR A 468 -5.93 -8.09 15.74
C TYR A 468 -6.38 -9.45 16.28
N GLY A 469 -6.51 -10.45 15.42
CA GLY A 469 -7.00 -11.78 15.78
C GLY A 469 -6.27 -12.40 16.98
N GLY A 470 -7.01 -12.87 17.97
CA GLY A 470 -6.51 -13.45 19.22
C GLY A 470 -6.40 -12.47 20.40
N ASP A 471 -6.33 -11.17 20.14
CA ASP A 471 -6.21 -10.14 21.18
C ASP A 471 -7.48 -10.01 22.04
N PHE A 472 -8.60 -10.47 21.56
CA PHE A 472 -9.90 -10.51 22.26
C PHE A 472 -10.16 -11.86 22.92
N GLY A 473 -9.21 -12.80 22.86
CA GLY A 473 -9.32 -14.13 23.46
C GLY A 473 -10.07 -15.15 22.61
N GLU A 474 -10.44 -14.82 21.38
CA GLU A 474 -11.06 -15.73 20.42
C GLU A 474 -10.09 -16.79 19.92
N ARG A 475 -10.63 -17.99 19.65
CA ARG A 475 -9.91 -19.12 19.07
C ARG A 475 -10.87 -20.00 18.28
N PRO A 476 -10.51 -20.46 17.07
CA PRO A 476 -9.26 -20.19 16.35
C PRO A 476 -9.15 -18.73 15.88
N THR A 477 -7.96 -18.32 15.43
CA THR A 477 -7.68 -17.00 14.95
C THR A 477 -6.51 -17.03 13.95
N ASP A 478 -6.51 -16.14 12.97
CA ASP A 478 -5.44 -15.96 11.98
C ASP A 478 -4.43 -14.88 12.40
N TYR A 479 -4.46 -14.49 13.69
CA TYR A 479 -3.55 -13.50 14.29
C TYR A 479 -3.54 -12.17 13.51
N ASN A 480 -2.35 -11.70 13.10
CA ASN A 480 -2.16 -10.43 12.38
C ASN A 480 -2.37 -10.55 10.86
N PHE A 481 -3.01 -11.60 10.38
CA PHE A 481 -3.28 -11.77 8.94
C PHE A 481 -4.14 -10.63 8.35
N SER A 482 -4.92 -9.95 9.16
CA SER A 482 -5.67 -8.74 8.79
C SER A 482 -4.79 -7.46 8.66
N GLY A 483 -3.49 -7.55 8.91
CA GLY A 483 -2.53 -6.44 8.85
C GLY A 483 -1.81 -6.33 7.52
N ASN A 484 -2.53 -6.22 6.42
CA ASN A 484 -2.00 -6.25 5.06
C ASN A 484 -1.87 -4.87 4.40
N GLY A 485 -2.20 -3.81 5.14
CA GLY A 485 -2.35 -2.48 4.58
C GLY A 485 -1.05 -1.81 4.15
N ILE A 486 -1.10 -1.08 3.02
CA ILE A 486 -0.10 -0.04 2.69
C ILE A 486 -0.39 1.27 3.45
N ALA A 487 -1.53 1.36 4.11
CA ALA A 487 -1.89 2.38 5.10
C ALA A 487 -2.21 1.72 6.45
N TYR A 488 -1.91 2.42 7.54
CA TYR A 488 -2.21 1.94 8.89
C TYR A 488 -3.71 2.02 9.20
N GLY A 489 -4.28 1.02 9.85
CA GLY A 489 -5.71 0.95 10.15
C GLY A 489 -6.25 2.09 11.01
N GLY A 490 -5.51 2.47 12.05
CA GLY A 490 -5.99 3.40 13.07
C GLY A 490 -6.18 4.83 12.57
N ASP A 491 -5.09 5.49 12.24
CA ASP A 491 -5.09 6.87 11.76
C ASP A 491 -5.17 6.99 10.25
N ARG A 492 -5.20 5.87 9.53
CA ARG A 492 -5.24 5.78 8.05
C ARG A 492 -4.05 6.46 7.36
N GLU A 493 -2.96 6.70 8.09
CA GLU A 493 -1.77 7.32 7.52
C GLU A 493 -0.98 6.33 6.64
N PRO A 494 -0.27 6.80 5.61
CA PRO A 494 0.61 5.97 4.80
C PRO A 494 1.63 5.22 5.64
N SER A 495 1.80 3.93 5.42
CA SER A 495 2.93 3.17 5.96
C SER A 495 4.18 3.42 5.11
N PRO A 496 5.39 3.05 5.58
CA PRO A 496 6.63 3.24 4.81
C PRO A 496 6.62 2.60 3.42
N LYS A 497 5.78 1.60 3.19
CA LYS A 497 5.58 0.95 1.88
C LYS A 497 5.02 1.90 0.82
N MET A 498 4.23 2.88 1.24
CA MET A 498 3.56 3.81 0.33
C MET A 498 4.53 4.66 -0.50
N GLN A 499 5.75 4.93 0.02
CA GLN A 499 6.80 5.61 -0.75
C GLN A 499 7.17 4.84 -2.02
N GLU A 500 7.27 3.52 -1.93
CA GLU A 500 7.54 2.66 -3.08
C GLU A 500 6.33 2.58 -4.04
N VAL A 501 5.11 2.49 -3.49
CA VAL A 501 3.87 2.49 -4.28
C VAL A 501 3.74 3.78 -5.08
N LYS A 502 3.91 4.94 -4.44
CA LYS A 502 3.82 6.25 -5.10
C LYS A 502 4.75 6.36 -6.30
N PHE A 503 5.99 5.93 -6.16
CA PHE A 503 6.98 5.98 -7.22
C PHE A 503 6.64 5.03 -8.37
N ASN A 504 6.34 3.78 -8.07
CA ASN A 504 6.04 2.79 -9.10
C ASN A 504 4.73 3.07 -9.85
N TYR A 505 3.79 3.79 -9.23
CA TYR A 505 2.52 4.17 -9.83
C TYR A 505 2.51 5.54 -10.51
N GLN A 506 3.62 6.30 -10.49
CA GLN A 506 3.67 7.60 -11.15
C GLN A 506 3.39 7.51 -12.67
N ASN A 507 2.65 8.50 -13.20
CA ASN A 507 2.32 8.59 -14.61
C ASN A 507 3.37 9.36 -15.44
N ILE A 508 4.31 10.04 -14.78
CA ILE A 508 5.40 10.73 -15.44
C ILE A 508 6.70 10.10 -14.97
N THR A 509 7.47 9.58 -15.92
CA THR A 509 8.81 9.06 -15.64
C THR A 509 9.86 10.04 -16.13
N ALA A 510 10.81 10.40 -15.28
CA ALA A 510 11.93 11.26 -15.61
C ALA A 510 13.23 10.44 -15.61
N GLU A 511 13.75 10.12 -16.79
CA GLU A 511 15.06 9.49 -16.96
C GLU A 511 16.12 10.58 -16.97
N VAL A 512 16.72 10.83 -15.80
CA VAL A 512 17.63 11.95 -15.57
C VAL A 512 19.08 11.55 -15.84
N THR A 513 19.86 12.44 -16.44
CA THR A 513 21.32 12.36 -16.56
C THR A 513 21.95 13.58 -15.87
N ALA A 514 23.26 13.79 -16.06
CA ALA A 514 23.95 14.96 -15.49
C ALA A 514 23.56 16.29 -16.17
N ASP A 515 23.04 16.26 -17.40
CA ASP A 515 22.78 17.44 -18.26
C ASP A 515 21.48 17.37 -19.07
N THR A 516 20.80 16.23 -19.10
CA THR A 516 19.52 16.05 -19.78
C THR A 516 18.50 15.30 -18.92
N VAL A 517 17.23 15.43 -19.28
CA VAL A 517 16.16 14.59 -18.79
C VAL A 517 15.27 14.16 -19.95
N LYS A 518 15.01 12.87 -20.05
CA LYS A 518 13.97 12.32 -20.91
C LYS A 518 12.71 12.15 -20.10
N VAL A 519 11.65 12.85 -20.46
CA VAL A 519 10.35 12.81 -19.80
C VAL A 519 9.43 11.92 -20.61
N LEU A 520 8.93 10.85 -19.99
CA LEU A 520 7.89 9.96 -20.52
C LEU A 520 6.57 10.32 -19.84
N ASN A 521 5.59 10.72 -20.63
CA ASN A 521 4.24 10.99 -20.16
C ASN A 521 3.35 9.75 -20.39
N LYS A 522 3.05 9.01 -19.32
CA LYS A 522 2.17 7.82 -19.33
C LYS A 522 0.70 8.18 -19.04
N ASN A 523 0.37 9.47 -18.82
CA ASN A 523 -1.02 9.89 -18.73
C ASN A 523 -1.72 9.59 -20.05
N LEU A 524 -3.00 9.23 -19.96
CA LEU A 524 -3.84 8.94 -21.12
C LEU A 524 -4.37 10.21 -21.79
N PHE A 525 -4.64 11.25 -21.00
CA PHE A 525 -5.37 12.44 -21.45
C PHE A 525 -4.69 13.77 -21.09
N VAL A 526 -3.79 13.78 -20.11
CA VAL A 526 -3.22 15.02 -19.54
C VAL A 526 -1.79 15.25 -20.04
N ASN A 527 -1.53 16.49 -20.57
CA ASN A 527 -0.20 16.93 -20.98
C ASN A 527 0.66 17.30 -19.75
N THR A 528 1.97 17.19 -19.84
CA THR A 528 2.86 17.57 -18.71
C THR A 528 2.94 19.08 -18.46
N ASP A 529 2.45 19.92 -19.37
CA ASP A 529 2.38 21.36 -19.18
C ASP A 529 1.35 21.80 -18.15
N THR A 530 0.47 20.89 -17.71
CA THR A 530 -0.44 21.09 -16.57
C THR A 530 0.27 21.01 -15.22
N PHE A 531 1.54 20.58 -15.18
CA PHE A 531 2.33 20.44 -13.96
C PHE A 531 3.54 21.38 -13.94
N ASP A 532 3.98 21.77 -12.76
CA ASP A 532 5.25 22.46 -12.56
C ASP A 532 6.38 21.44 -12.51
N CYS A 533 7.38 21.57 -13.42
CA CYS A 533 8.58 20.75 -13.39
C CYS A 533 9.72 21.52 -12.72
N LYS A 534 10.27 20.97 -11.63
CA LYS A 534 11.42 21.54 -10.90
C LYS A 534 12.65 20.66 -11.07
N VAL A 535 13.79 21.29 -11.30
CA VAL A 535 15.10 20.63 -11.39
C VAL A 535 15.96 21.10 -10.24
N THR A 536 16.35 20.18 -9.37
CA THR A 536 17.17 20.47 -8.19
C THR A 536 18.53 19.80 -8.30
N LEU A 537 19.60 20.61 -8.20
CA LEU A 537 20.97 20.12 -8.09
C LEU A 537 21.42 20.21 -6.64
N ALA A 538 21.91 19.10 -6.09
CA ALA A 538 22.54 19.09 -4.78
C ALA A 538 23.98 18.54 -4.86
N LYS A 539 24.85 19.02 -3.95
CA LYS A 539 26.23 18.52 -3.77
C LYS A 539 26.35 17.94 -2.37
N ASN A 540 26.81 16.71 -2.25
CA ASN A 540 26.96 15.98 -0.97
C ASN A 540 25.67 16.05 -0.12
N GLY A 541 24.52 15.89 -0.75
CA GLY A 541 23.19 15.96 -0.16
C GLY A 541 22.65 17.38 0.14
N LYS A 542 23.45 18.45 -0.05
CA LYS A 542 23.02 19.84 0.17
C LYS A 542 22.56 20.47 -1.13
N VAL A 543 21.32 20.96 -1.19
CA VAL A 543 20.79 21.66 -2.33
C VAL A 543 21.62 22.93 -2.62
N ILE A 544 22.11 23.06 -3.84
CA ILE A 544 22.89 24.22 -4.28
C ILE A 544 22.14 25.05 -5.32
N ARG A 545 21.19 24.46 -6.06
CA ARG A 545 20.41 25.16 -7.07
C ARG A 545 19.06 24.49 -7.29
N THR A 546 18.02 25.27 -7.53
CA THR A 546 16.70 24.80 -7.98
C THR A 546 16.20 25.73 -9.06
N GLU A 547 15.78 25.17 -10.19
CA GLU A 547 15.27 25.89 -11.36
C GLU A 547 13.96 25.25 -11.84
N VAL A 548 13.18 26.03 -12.56
CA VAL A 548 11.97 25.52 -13.25
C VAL A 548 12.35 25.12 -14.67
N LEU A 549 11.80 24.00 -15.11
CA LEU A 549 11.91 23.51 -16.47
C LEU A 549 10.51 23.47 -17.09
N GLU A 550 10.29 24.26 -18.14
CA GLU A 550 9.03 24.21 -18.87
C GLU A 550 8.96 22.91 -19.68
N THR A 551 7.99 22.08 -19.36
CA THR A 551 7.74 20.81 -20.04
C THR A 551 6.38 20.81 -20.74
N ALA A 552 6.35 20.29 -21.96
CA ALA A 552 5.13 20.01 -22.71
C ALA A 552 5.33 18.69 -23.46
N VAL A 553 4.83 17.61 -22.89
CA VAL A 553 4.89 16.26 -23.45
C VAL A 553 3.45 15.75 -23.55
N GLU A 554 3.04 15.48 -24.76
CA GLU A 554 1.69 14.95 -25.03
C GLU A 554 1.44 13.61 -24.32
N PRO A 555 0.18 13.29 -24.04
CA PRO A 555 -0.19 11.99 -23.51
C PRO A 555 0.40 10.82 -24.31
N LEU A 556 0.88 9.78 -23.62
CA LEU A 556 1.48 8.58 -24.21
C LEU A 556 2.66 8.86 -25.13
N SER A 557 3.43 9.92 -24.84
CA SER A 557 4.62 10.27 -25.60
C SER A 557 5.82 10.61 -24.73
N GLU A 558 6.97 10.83 -25.37
CA GLU A 558 8.21 11.14 -24.66
C GLU A 558 8.94 12.31 -25.33
N LYS A 559 9.72 13.04 -24.54
CA LYS A 559 10.55 14.13 -25.05
C LYS A 559 11.77 14.34 -24.16
N GLU A 560 12.91 14.63 -24.80
CA GLU A 560 14.14 14.96 -24.10
C GLU A 560 14.29 16.48 -23.97
N TYR A 561 14.75 16.92 -22.80
CA TYR A 561 15.03 18.31 -22.47
C TYR A 561 16.45 18.43 -21.94
N LYS A 562 17.12 19.55 -22.29
CA LYS A 562 18.37 19.94 -21.66
C LYS A 562 18.07 20.53 -20.29
N LEU A 563 18.84 20.15 -19.28
CA LEU A 563 18.69 20.71 -17.93
C LEU A 563 19.05 22.22 -17.93
N PRO A 564 18.47 23.02 -17.01
CA PRO A 564 18.69 24.47 -16.96
C PRO A 564 20.07 24.87 -16.38
N PHE A 565 20.95 23.90 -16.11
CA PHE A 565 22.31 24.12 -15.65
C PHE A 565 23.27 23.10 -16.32
N GLU A 566 24.54 23.44 -16.37
CA GLU A 566 25.58 22.57 -16.89
C GLU A 566 26.04 21.56 -15.78
N LYS A 567 26.60 20.44 -16.23
CA LYS A 567 27.19 19.45 -15.32
C LYS A 567 28.26 20.12 -14.46
N ALA A 568 28.20 19.82 -13.15
CA ALA A 568 29.16 20.35 -12.19
C ALA A 568 30.60 19.79 -12.46
N GLU A 569 31.61 20.66 -12.32
CA GLU A 569 33.03 20.32 -12.53
C GLU A 569 33.80 20.16 -11.19
N ALA A 570 33.33 20.76 -10.11
CA ALA A 570 34.00 20.68 -8.81
C ALA A 570 33.82 19.30 -8.16
N ALA A 571 34.87 18.75 -7.58
CA ALA A 571 34.84 17.44 -6.91
C ALA A 571 33.72 17.33 -5.86
N GLY A 572 33.06 16.18 -5.84
CA GLY A 572 31.94 15.86 -4.94
C GLY A 572 30.92 14.90 -5.55
N GLU A 573 30.02 14.42 -4.70
CA GLU A 573 28.84 13.65 -5.12
C GLU A 573 27.70 14.60 -5.44
N TYR A 574 27.11 14.46 -6.60
CA TYR A 574 26.00 15.30 -7.06
C TYR A 574 24.74 14.48 -7.28
N THR A 575 23.61 15.06 -6.91
CA THR A 575 22.28 14.54 -7.28
C THR A 575 21.56 15.56 -8.13
N VAL A 576 20.99 15.12 -9.25
CA VAL A 576 20.03 15.88 -10.04
C VAL A 576 18.68 15.23 -9.86
N THR A 577 17.73 15.99 -9.30
CA THR A 577 16.35 15.54 -9.12
C THR A 577 15.45 16.38 -10.01
N VAL A 578 14.66 15.71 -10.85
CA VAL A 578 13.59 16.32 -11.64
C VAL A 578 12.28 15.85 -11.04
N SER A 579 11.42 16.80 -10.67
CA SER A 579 10.16 16.50 -10.00
C SER A 579 9.00 17.30 -10.57
N PHE A 580 7.81 16.69 -10.60
CA PHE A 580 6.58 17.25 -11.13
C PHE A 580 5.60 17.52 -10.01
N HIS A 581 4.96 18.70 -10.04
CA HIS A 581 4.11 19.21 -8.98
C HIS A 581 2.81 19.74 -9.55
N LEU A 582 1.72 19.63 -8.81
CA LEU A 582 0.44 20.26 -9.16
C LEU A 582 0.62 21.79 -9.28
N LYS A 583 0.13 22.40 -10.37
CA LYS A 583 0.08 23.86 -10.51
C LYS A 583 -1.04 24.48 -9.69
N GLU A 584 -2.18 23.83 -9.65
CA GLU A 584 -3.38 24.27 -8.97
C GLU A 584 -3.76 23.31 -7.84
N GLU A 585 -4.62 23.76 -6.95
CA GLU A 585 -5.19 22.95 -5.90
C GLU A 585 -6.22 21.97 -6.49
N GLU A 586 -6.12 20.70 -6.12
CA GLU A 586 -7.06 19.65 -6.43
C GLU A 586 -7.85 19.25 -5.17
N ILE A 587 -9.01 18.60 -5.34
CA ILE A 587 -9.82 18.13 -4.18
C ILE A 587 -9.07 17.17 -3.26
N TRP A 588 -7.95 16.61 -3.74
CA TRP A 588 -7.15 15.60 -3.04
C TRP A 588 -5.76 16.11 -2.60
N ALA A 589 -5.24 17.22 -3.14
CA ALA A 589 -3.94 17.78 -2.72
C ALA A 589 -3.82 19.29 -3.06
N PRO A 590 -3.03 20.04 -2.26
CA PRO A 590 -2.79 21.45 -2.51
C PRO A 590 -1.87 21.67 -3.73
N ALA A 591 -1.90 22.87 -4.28
CA ALA A 591 -0.93 23.31 -5.28
C ALA A 591 0.51 23.12 -4.76
N GLY A 592 1.42 22.72 -5.65
CA GLY A 592 2.81 22.40 -5.31
C GLY A 592 3.04 20.97 -4.78
N TYR A 593 1.99 20.15 -4.67
CA TYR A 593 2.14 18.75 -4.26
C TYR A 593 2.93 17.94 -5.32
N GLU A 594 3.97 17.22 -4.89
CA GLU A 594 4.79 16.38 -5.77
C GLU A 594 4.06 15.09 -6.15
N ILE A 595 3.88 14.87 -7.46
CA ILE A 595 3.22 13.68 -8.01
C ILE A 595 4.20 12.67 -8.63
N ALA A 596 5.35 13.13 -9.11
CA ALA A 596 6.35 12.26 -9.74
C ALA A 596 7.75 12.86 -9.62
N PHE A 597 8.76 12.01 -9.67
CA PHE A 597 10.15 12.42 -9.73
C PHE A 597 11.03 11.38 -10.42
N GLY A 598 12.23 11.84 -10.84
CA GLY A 598 13.37 11.02 -11.19
C GLY A 598 14.64 11.63 -10.59
N GLN A 599 15.60 10.82 -10.21
CA GLN A 599 16.87 11.28 -9.64
C GLN A 599 18.05 10.57 -10.28
N TYR A 600 19.12 11.32 -10.55
CA TYR A 600 20.41 10.82 -11.03
C TYR A 600 21.53 11.22 -10.09
N VAL A 601 22.40 10.27 -9.75
CA VAL A 601 23.56 10.47 -8.87
C VAL A 601 24.84 10.29 -9.66
N TYR A 602 25.78 11.22 -9.52
CA TYR A 602 27.10 11.10 -10.17
C TYR A 602 28.21 11.68 -9.29
N GLN A 603 29.44 11.18 -9.50
CA GLN A 603 30.65 11.63 -8.83
C GLN A 603 31.51 12.46 -9.75
N VAL A 604 32.04 13.59 -9.24
CA VAL A 604 33.12 14.35 -9.89
C VAL A 604 34.36 14.14 -9.05
N LYS A 605 35.41 13.57 -9.66
CA LYS A 605 36.71 13.33 -9.00
C LYS A 605 37.57 14.59 -9.08
N GLU A 606 38.43 14.81 -8.08
CA GLU A 606 39.52 15.81 -8.22
C GLU A 606 40.47 15.36 -9.34
N ASP A 607 40.76 16.27 -10.29
CA ASP A 607 41.84 16.06 -11.22
C ASP A 607 43.19 16.05 -10.46
N VAL A 608 43.74 14.88 -10.29
CA VAL A 608 45.12 14.77 -9.75
C VAL A 608 46.06 15.32 -10.79
N LEU A 609 46.38 16.61 -10.69
CA LEU A 609 47.52 17.22 -11.41
C LEU A 609 48.78 16.62 -10.77
N ASP A 610 49.24 15.46 -11.24
CA ASP A 610 50.63 15.13 -11.53
C ASP A 610 50.79 13.65 -11.91
N GLY A 611 51.51 13.45 -12.98
CA GLY A 611 51.78 12.15 -13.55
C GLY A 611 52.63 11.28 -12.65
N LYS A 612 52.12 10.11 -12.37
CA LYS A 612 52.82 8.82 -12.39
C LYS A 612 51.85 7.66 -12.31
N SER A 613 52.12 6.69 -13.14
CA SER A 613 51.41 5.49 -13.50
C SER A 613 50.91 4.58 -12.41
N ASP A 614 49.80 3.91 -12.73
CA ASP A 614 49.47 2.50 -12.48
C ASP A 614 49.48 1.98 -11.02
N SER A 615 48.28 2.02 -10.39
CA SER A 615 47.67 0.83 -9.80
C SER A 615 46.27 1.17 -9.33
N ALA A 616 45.31 0.34 -9.69
CA ALA A 616 43.91 0.50 -9.39
C ALA A 616 43.67 0.24 -7.91
N GLU A 617 43.34 1.29 -7.15
CA GLU A 617 42.52 1.23 -5.95
C GLU A 617 41.84 2.58 -5.81
N THR A 618 40.53 2.59 -6.08
CA THR A 618 39.73 3.80 -6.10
C THR A 618 39.18 4.05 -4.69
N ALA A 619 39.88 4.86 -3.90
CA ALA A 619 39.32 5.39 -2.66
C ALA A 619 38.43 6.60 -2.93
N ILE A 620 37.17 6.55 -2.53
CA ILE A 620 36.22 7.66 -2.55
C ILE A 620 36.60 8.62 -1.44
N THR A 621 37.11 9.81 -1.77
CA THR A 621 37.34 10.87 -0.80
C THR A 621 36.13 11.79 -0.74
N VAL A 622 35.37 11.70 0.34
CA VAL A 622 34.35 12.69 0.72
C VAL A 622 35.06 13.93 1.24
N GLU A 623 34.68 15.13 0.76
CA GLU A 623 35.22 16.39 1.28
C GLU A 623 35.12 16.42 2.82
N LYS A 624 36.24 16.45 3.50
CA LYS A 624 36.31 16.65 4.93
C LYS A 624 36.04 18.12 5.24
N ASP A 625 34.85 18.44 5.75
CA ASP A 625 34.62 19.69 6.48
C ASP A 625 35.40 19.66 7.79
N VAL A 626 36.62 19.90 7.76
CA VAL A 626 37.71 20.08 8.76
C VAL A 626 38.92 19.23 8.32
N CYS A 627 39.65 19.71 7.34
CA CYS A 627 41.02 19.24 7.13
C CYS A 627 41.93 19.74 8.28
N VAL A 628 42.10 18.91 9.29
CA VAL A 628 43.42 18.90 9.98
C VAL A 628 44.31 18.07 9.06
N SER A 629 45.27 18.68 8.41
CA SER A 629 46.25 17.95 7.58
C SER A 629 46.84 16.79 8.38
N ASP A 630 46.90 15.58 7.81
CA ASP A 630 47.43 14.36 8.48
C ASP A 630 48.82 14.57 9.09
N ALA A 631 49.53 15.64 8.70
CA ALA A 631 50.86 16.03 9.20
C ALA A 631 50.87 16.49 10.68
N PHE A 632 49.74 16.76 11.32
CA PHE A 632 49.62 17.25 12.70
C PHE A 632 48.96 16.31 13.69
N VAL A 633 48.44 15.15 13.25
CA VAL A 633 47.82 14.20 14.17
C VAL A 633 48.90 13.40 14.89
N LYS A 634 49.07 13.66 16.22
CA LYS A 634 49.97 12.91 17.02
C LYS A 634 49.53 11.46 17.14
N LYS A 635 50.50 10.51 17.05
CA LYS A 635 50.23 9.09 17.34
C LYS A 635 49.55 8.96 18.71
N PRO A 636 48.46 8.19 18.85
CA PRO A 636 47.84 7.97 20.12
C PRO A 636 48.75 7.12 21.04
N GLN A 637 48.64 7.35 22.33
CA GLN A 637 49.38 6.59 23.33
C GLN A 637 48.65 5.31 23.67
N ILE A 638 49.32 4.16 23.54
CA ILE A 638 48.84 2.87 24.03
C ILE A 638 49.37 2.52 25.41
N ILE A 639 48.48 2.01 26.27
CA ILE A 639 48.82 1.52 27.63
C ILE A 639 48.30 0.10 27.72
N ARG A 640 49.18 -0.87 27.95
CA ARG A 640 48.80 -2.29 28.06
C ARG A 640 48.85 -2.75 29.49
N SER A 641 47.79 -3.43 29.95
CA SER A 641 47.79 -4.16 31.20
C SER A 641 47.29 -5.59 30.96
N THR A 642 47.27 -6.39 32.00
CA THR A 642 46.84 -7.79 31.93
C THR A 642 45.38 -7.96 31.48
N HIS A 643 44.51 -6.99 31.82
CA HIS A 643 43.07 -7.11 31.60
C HIS A 643 42.51 -6.07 30.63
N ASN A 644 43.26 -4.98 30.40
CA ASN A 644 42.78 -3.86 29.59
C ASN A 644 43.88 -3.31 28.68
N ILE A 645 43.45 -2.78 27.54
CA ILE A 645 44.30 -1.99 26.65
C ILE A 645 43.63 -0.61 26.55
N GLY A 646 44.34 0.42 26.97
CA GLY A 646 43.93 1.82 26.83
C GLY A 646 44.63 2.46 25.64
N VAL A 647 43.92 3.23 24.87
CA VAL A 647 44.44 4.10 23.81
C VAL A 647 43.94 5.51 24.07
N ARG A 648 44.82 6.49 24.16
CA ARG A 648 44.42 7.87 24.47
C ARG A 648 45.15 8.89 23.61
N GLY A 649 44.48 9.97 23.34
CA GLY A 649 45.03 11.19 22.75
C GLY A 649 44.72 12.41 23.58
N GLU A 650 44.77 13.59 23.00
CA GLU A 650 44.61 14.85 23.71
C GLU A 650 43.21 15.05 24.28
N HIS A 651 42.18 14.59 23.52
CA HIS A 651 40.77 14.83 23.86
C HIS A 651 39.95 13.55 23.99
N PHE A 652 40.52 12.37 23.83
CA PHE A 652 39.84 11.10 23.89
C PHE A 652 40.57 10.03 24.68
N GLU A 653 39.79 9.08 25.18
CA GLU A 653 40.23 7.84 25.80
C GLU A 653 39.40 6.67 25.30
N VAL A 654 40.05 5.64 24.78
CA VAL A 654 39.42 4.39 24.34
C VAL A 654 39.97 3.27 25.21
N MET A 655 39.09 2.42 25.74
CA MET A 655 39.47 1.28 26.55
C MET A 655 38.91 -0.02 25.98
N PHE A 656 39.75 -0.98 25.78
CA PHE A 656 39.44 -2.35 25.39
C PHE A 656 39.60 -3.28 26.58
N SER A 657 38.66 -4.18 26.78
CA SER A 657 38.78 -5.24 27.80
C SER A 657 39.24 -6.54 27.13
N VAL A 658 40.39 -7.04 27.55
CA VAL A 658 40.90 -8.35 27.14
C VAL A 658 39.97 -9.47 27.65
N LEU A 659 39.43 -9.27 28.86
CA LEU A 659 38.54 -10.23 29.51
C LEU A 659 37.16 -10.33 28.81
N ASN A 660 36.57 -9.19 28.55
CA ASN A 660 35.21 -9.15 27.92
C ASN A 660 35.28 -9.18 26.39
N GLY A 661 36.47 -9.06 25.80
CA GLY A 661 36.66 -9.18 24.36
C GLY A 661 36.05 -8.07 23.55
N GLY A 662 36.46 -6.78 23.75
CA GLY A 662 35.94 -5.68 22.94
C GLY A 662 36.14 -4.30 23.53
N LEU A 663 35.59 -3.30 22.86
CA LEU A 663 35.62 -1.88 23.22
C LEU A 663 34.63 -1.61 24.37
N VAL A 664 35.12 -1.35 25.59
CA VAL A 664 34.29 -1.18 26.80
C VAL A 664 34.02 0.28 27.14
N SER A 665 34.83 1.20 26.65
CA SER A 665 34.64 2.64 26.89
C SER A 665 35.24 3.43 25.74
N TYR A 666 34.51 4.40 25.27
CA TYR A 666 34.96 5.42 24.32
C TYR A 666 34.54 6.79 24.85
N LYS A 667 35.50 7.49 25.40
CA LYS A 667 35.28 8.85 25.89
C LYS A 667 35.87 9.88 24.95
N TYR A 668 35.05 10.87 24.61
CA TYR A 668 35.51 12.04 23.86
C TYR A 668 35.17 13.31 24.64
N ALA A 669 36.14 14.21 24.80
CA ALA A 669 36.04 15.40 25.66
C ALA A 669 35.47 15.08 27.06
N GLY A 670 35.87 13.94 27.64
CA GLY A 670 35.45 13.48 28.97
C GLY A 670 34.05 12.86 29.04
N LYS A 671 33.30 12.78 27.95
CA LYS A 671 31.96 12.17 27.88
C LYS A 671 32.01 10.76 27.30
N GLU A 672 31.39 9.80 28.01
CA GLU A 672 31.21 8.42 27.48
C GLU A 672 30.25 8.42 26.30
N MET A 673 30.62 7.74 25.22
CA MET A 673 29.88 7.73 23.97
C MET A 673 29.11 6.43 23.74
N ILE A 674 29.46 5.33 24.40
CA ILE A 674 28.80 4.02 24.23
C ILE A 674 28.33 3.48 25.59
N GLU A 675 27.23 2.73 25.58
CA GLU A 675 26.65 2.10 26.77
C GLU A 675 26.98 0.60 26.89
N ALA A 676 27.48 0.00 25.82
CA ALA A 676 27.88 -1.40 25.81
C ALA A 676 28.96 -1.66 24.75
N ILE A 677 29.63 -2.80 24.86
CA ILE A 677 30.59 -3.28 23.86
C ILE A 677 29.90 -3.43 22.53
N PRO A 678 30.37 -2.78 21.44
CA PRO A 678 29.88 -3.04 20.10
C PRO A 678 30.05 -4.52 19.72
N LYS A 679 29.00 -5.12 19.17
CA LYS A 679 28.97 -6.57 18.90
C LYS A 679 28.76 -6.84 17.42
N PRO A 680 29.50 -7.82 16.84
CA PRO A 680 29.12 -8.40 15.58
C PRO A 680 27.68 -8.94 15.63
N ASN A 681 26.93 -8.72 14.58
CA ASN A 681 25.55 -9.19 14.46
C ASN A 681 25.33 -9.83 13.09
N PHE A 682 24.64 -10.97 13.08
CA PHE A 682 24.35 -11.78 11.90
C PHE A 682 22.86 -12.13 11.78
N TRP A 683 22.04 -11.49 12.61
CA TRP A 683 20.62 -11.77 12.73
C TRP A 683 19.81 -10.48 12.83
N ARG A 684 18.71 -10.42 12.10
CA ARG A 684 17.70 -9.37 12.22
C ARG A 684 16.36 -9.94 12.70
N ALA A 685 15.44 -9.10 13.12
CA ALA A 685 14.08 -9.55 13.44
C ALA A 685 13.41 -10.14 12.17
N PRO A 686 12.83 -11.33 12.26
CA PRO A 686 12.10 -11.88 11.14
C PRO A 686 10.91 -11.00 10.76
N THR A 687 10.73 -10.76 9.47
CA THR A 687 9.50 -10.19 8.92
C THR A 687 8.42 -11.27 8.81
N ASP A 688 7.18 -10.88 8.53
CA ASP A 688 6.11 -11.86 8.24
C ASP A 688 6.49 -12.77 7.07
N ASN A 689 7.12 -12.24 6.02
CA ASN A 689 7.65 -13.02 4.90
C ASN A 689 8.76 -13.99 5.32
N ASP A 690 9.65 -13.57 6.21
CA ASP A 690 10.69 -14.46 6.76
C ASP A 690 10.07 -15.60 7.57
N CYS A 691 9.01 -15.31 8.32
CA CYS A 691 8.28 -16.33 9.08
C CYS A 691 7.60 -17.34 8.16
N GLY A 692 6.94 -16.88 7.10
CA GLY A 692 6.34 -17.74 6.07
C GLY A 692 7.37 -18.59 5.33
N ASN A 693 8.58 -18.07 5.10
CA ASN A 693 9.71 -18.79 4.49
C ASN A 693 10.51 -19.65 5.50
N LEU A 694 10.08 -19.72 6.75
CA LEU A 694 10.73 -20.48 7.82
C LEU A 694 12.20 -20.06 8.07
N MET A 695 12.53 -18.76 7.90
CA MET A 695 13.88 -18.23 8.08
C MET A 695 14.42 -18.57 9.47
N GLN A 696 13.61 -18.42 10.49
CA GLN A 696 13.97 -18.69 11.88
C GLN A 696 14.30 -20.17 12.14
N MET A 697 13.87 -21.09 11.30
CA MET A 697 14.28 -22.51 11.35
C MET A 697 15.50 -22.78 10.47
N ARG A 698 15.49 -22.27 9.24
CA ARG A 698 16.54 -22.52 8.23
C ARG A 698 17.88 -21.91 8.62
N TYR A 699 17.86 -20.72 9.25
CA TYR A 699 19.03 -19.92 9.55
C TYR A 699 19.24 -19.65 11.04
N ALA A 700 18.57 -20.40 11.95
CA ALA A 700 18.60 -20.24 13.40
C ALA A 700 20.01 -20.12 13.99
N GLN A 701 21.00 -20.78 13.41
CA GLN A 701 22.38 -20.76 13.88
C GLN A 701 23.00 -19.36 13.85
N TRP A 702 22.57 -18.47 12.95
CA TRP A 702 23.04 -17.09 12.91
C TRP A 702 22.49 -16.26 14.06
N LYS A 703 21.26 -16.55 14.52
CA LYS A 703 20.69 -15.97 15.75
C LYS A 703 21.54 -16.40 16.95
N ILE A 704 21.83 -17.67 17.05
CA ILE A 704 22.66 -18.22 18.15
C ILE A 704 24.08 -17.62 18.07
N ALA A 705 24.65 -17.50 16.89
CA ALA A 705 25.96 -16.87 16.68
C ALA A 705 25.96 -15.42 17.18
N SER A 706 24.95 -14.63 16.83
CA SER A 706 24.85 -13.22 17.28
C SER A 706 24.70 -13.08 18.80
N MET A 707 24.00 -14.01 19.45
CA MET A 707 23.75 -13.97 20.90
C MET A 707 24.93 -14.47 21.73
N TYR A 708 25.66 -15.47 21.24
CA TYR A 708 26.64 -16.23 22.01
C TYR A 708 28.06 -16.21 21.42
N LEU A 709 28.47 -15.08 20.87
CA LEU A 709 29.89 -14.87 20.49
C LEU A 709 30.82 -15.10 21.68
N SER A 710 31.83 -15.90 21.47
CA SER A 710 32.87 -16.14 22.50
C SER A 710 34.19 -15.57 22.05
N HIS A 711 34.77 -14.68 22.86
CA HIS A 711 36.14 -14.22 22.62
C HIS A 711 37.12 -15.42 22.70
N LYS A 712 37.83 -15.66 21.61
CA LYS A 712 38.57 -16.90 21.36
C LYS A 712 39.59 -17.25 22.46
N GLU A 713 40.21 -16.30 23.06
CA GLU A 713 41.44 -16.53 23.85
C GLU A 713 41.26 -16.47 25.34
N TYR A 714 40.16 -15.95 25.82
CA TYR A 714 39.87 -15.95 27.26
C TYR A 714 39.85 -17.38 27.84
N ARG A 715 39.42 -18.38 27.05
CA ARG A 715 39.35 -19.78 27.50
C ARG A 715 40.71 -20.51 27.45
N LYS A 716 41.67 -20.02 26.66
CA LYS A 716 43.00 -20.63 26.50
C LYS A 716 44.05 -20.02 27.42
N GLY A 717 43.79 -18.86 28.00
CA GLY A 717 44.73 -18.07 28.81
C GLY A 717 45.26 -18.76 30.06
N ALA A 718 44.69 -19.88 30.48
CA ALA A 718 45.22 -20.66 31.61
C ALA A 718 46.37 -21.61 31.20
N TYR A 719 46.62 -21.88 29.92
CA TYR A 719 47.49 -22.97 29.48
C TYR A 719 48.32 -22.69 28.20
N GLY A 720 48.44 -21.47 27.71
CA GLY A 720 49.23 -21.15 26.52
C GLY A 720 49.33 -19.66 26.19
N PRO A 721 50.24 -19.24 25.30
CA PRO A 721 50.35 -17.86 24.89
C PRO A 721 49.09 -17.41 24.15
N SER A 722 48.53 -16.33 24.67
CA SER A 722 47.36 -15.68 24.10
C SER A 722 47.76 -14.83 22.90
N ASN A 723 47.08 -14.99 21.77
CA ASN A 723 47.29 -14.18 20.57
C ASN A 723 46.20 -13.13 20.36
N SER A 724 45.21 -13.05 21.23
CA SER A 724 44.08 -12.10 21.12
C SER A 724 43.87 -11.36 22.47
N PRO A 725 43.53 -10.05 22.46
CA PRO A 725 43.49 -9.28 21.22
C PRO A 725 44.90 -9.07 20.63
N GLN A 726 44.97 -9.11 19.30
CA GLN A 726 46.17 -8.69 18.59
C GLN A 726 46.29 -7.19 18.60
N THR A 727 47.49 -6.66 18.72
CA THR A 727 47.72 -5.20 18.69
C THR A 727 48.83 -4.87 17.70
N GLU A 728 48.59 -3.89 16.86
CA GLU A 728 49.56 -3.33 15.92
C GLU A 728 49.61 -1.82 16.11
N GLU A 729 50.83 -1.25 16.08
CA GLU A 729 51.03 0.19 16.16
C GLU A 729 51.61 0.67 14.83
N THR A 730 50.99 1.70 14.29
CA THR A 730 51.51 2.43 13.14
C THR A 730 52.06 3.79 13.58
N ASP A 731 52.54 4.61 12.65
CA ASP A 731 52.99 5.98 12.96
C ASP A 731 51.80 6.91 13.32
N HIS A 732 50.57 6.54 12.98
CA HIS A 732 49.36 7.39 13.13
C HIS A 732 48.21 6.75 13.90
N SER A 733 48.24 5.44 14.14
CA SER A 733 47.14 4.70 14.74
C SER A 733 47.57 3.54 15.62
N VAL A 734 46.62 3.00 16.37
CA VAL A 734 46.74 1.74 17.14
C VAL A 734 45.59 0.85 16.71
N LYS A 735 45.92 -0.37 16.21
CA LYS A 735 44.92 -1.40 15.89
C LYS A 735 44.78 -2.39 17.04
N VAL A 736 43.56 -2.77 17.35
CA VAL A 736 43.21 -3.82 18.32
C VAL A 736 42.21 -4.76 17.70
N THR A 737 42.62 -6.02 17.47
CA THR A 737 41.81 -7.02 16.79
C THR A 737 41.38 -8.12 17.75
N PHE A 738 40.07 -8.33 17.85
CA PHE A 738 39.47 -9.43 18.58
C PHE A 738 38.97 -10.50 17.61
N THR A 739 39.27 -11.77 17.91
CA THR A 739 38.72 -12.92 17.20
C THR A 739 37.64 -13.55 18.05
N TYR A 740 36.47 -13.75 17.45
CA TYR A 740 35.31 -14.38 18.11
C TYR A 740 35.03 -15.73 17.49
N LEU A 741 34.75 -16.72 18.34
CA LEU A 741 34.22 -18.01 17.96
C LEU A 741 32.69 -17.88 17.86
N MET A 742 32.15 -18.33 16.74
CA MET A 742 30.72 -18.43 16.52
C MET A 742 30.26 -19.89 16.74
N PRO A 743 29.23 -20.14 17.55
CA PRO A 743 28.71 -21.49 17.81
C PRO A 743 27.88 -22.03 16.65
N THR A 744 28.43 -22.03 15.47
CA THR A 744 27.83 -22.55 14.23
C THR A 744 28.30 -24.00 13.98
N THR A 745 27.62 -24.71 13.09
CA THR A 745 28.01 -26.04 12.64
C THR A 745 28.08 -26.10 11.12
N PRO A 746 29.30 -26.18 10.55
CA PRO A 746 30.61 -26.23 11.18
C PRO A 746 30.95 -24.95 11.97
N ALA A 747 31.84 -25.06 12.94
CA ALA A 747 32.27 -23.92 13.73
C ALA A 747 33.00 -22.88 12.86
N SER A 748 32.73 -21.61 13.09
CA SER A 748 33.31 -20.51 12.32
C SER A 748 33.82 -19.39 13.24
N GLU A 749 34.52 -18.43 12.69
CA GLU A 749 35.13 -17.33 13.39
C GLU A 749 34.86 -16.01 12.66
N CYS A 750 34.77 -14.91 13.39
CA CYS A 750 34.84 -13.56 12.83
C CYS A 750 35.84 -12.71 13.58
N GLN A 751 36.32 -11.64 12.96
CA GLN A 751 37.25 -10.70 13.57
C GLN A 751 36.62 -9.30 13.59
N LEU A 752 36.78 -8.59 14.73
CA LEU A 752 36.43 -7.20 14.85
C LEU A 752 37.68 -6.40 15.20
N THR A 753 38.11 -5.58 14.27
CA THR A 753 39.29 -4.74 14.36
C THR A 753 38.86 -3.30 14.62
N TYR A 754 39.47 -2.71 15.67
CA TYR A 754 39.31 -1.29 15.96
C TYR A 754 40.67 -0.61 15.71
N GLU A 755 40.71 0.32 14.78
CA GLU A 755 41.88 1.17 14.51
C GLU A 755 41.61 2.56 15.07
N VAL A 756 42.34 2.93 16.10
CA VAL A 756 42.19 4.20 16.81
C VAL A 756 43.24 5.18 16.32
N PHE A 757 42.80 6.30 15.77
CA PHE A 757 43.66 7.36 15.26
C PHE A 757 43.95 8.44 16.30
N GLY A 758 44.94 9.28 16.03
CA GLY A 758 45.39 10.30 16.95
C GLY A 758 44.43 11.47 17.20
N ASP A 759 43.40 11.63 16.30
CA ASP A 759 42.29 12.58 16.44
C ASP A 759 41.11 11.99 17.23
N GLY A 760 41.16 10.72 17.56
CA GLY A 760 40.09 10.01 18.28
C GLY A 760 39.11 9.26 17.38
N LYS A 761 39.25 9.30 16.07
CA LYS A 761 38.48 8.44 15.18
C LYS A 761 38.76 6.98 15.46
N VAL A 762 37.77 6.14 15.36
CA VAL A 762 37.86 4.69 15.50
C VAL A 762 37.30 4.02 14.28
N LYS A 763 38.16 3.48 13.42
CA LYS A 763 37.74 2.64 12.29
C LYS A 763 37.42 1.26 12.83
N THR A 764 36.18 0.80 12.60
CA THR A 764 35.71 -0.51 13.03
C THR A 764 35.52 -1.40 11.81
N THR A 765 36.25 -2.51 11.75
CA THR A 765 36.19 -3.44 10.61
C THR A 765 35.75 -4.82 11.10
N LEU A 766 34.62 -5.30 10.62
CA LEU A 766 34.16 -6.66 10.82
C LEU A 766 34.59 -7.52 9.63
N THR A 767 35.27 -8.62 9.90
CA THR A 767 35.74 -9.58 8.89
C THR A 767 35.21 -10.98 9.18
N TYR A 768 34.71 -11.64 8.14
CA TYR A 768 34.23 -13.01 8.19
C TYR A 768 34.61 -13.72 6.88
N ASP A 769 35.22 -14.89 7.01
CA ASP A 769 35.49 -15.76 5.86
C ASP A 769 34.31 -16.73 5.67
N PRO A 770 33.52 -16.63 4.57
CA PRO A 770 32.31 -17.42 4.38
C PRO A 770 32.58 -18.93 4.40
N VAL A 771 31.80 -19.64 5.21
CA VAL A 771 31.79 -21.11 5.26
C VAL A 771 30.57 -21.61 4.49
N LYS A 772 30.81 -22.30 3.38
CA LYS A 772 29.79 -22.67 2.40
C LYS A 772 28.61 -23.48 3.01
N GLU A 773 28.90 -24.31 3.99
CA GLU A 773 27.91 -25.19 4.64
C GLU A 773 26.95 -24.45 5.59
N LEU A 774 27.23 -23.17 5.90
CA LEU A 774 26.43 -22.40 6.84
C LEU A 774 25.19 -21.74 6.16
N GLY A 775 25.15 -21.68 4.85
CA GLY A 775 24.07 -21.02 4.11
C GLY A 775 24.08 -19.48 4.22
N ASP A 776 22.98 -18.87 3.80
CA ASP A 776 22.85 -17.43 3.76
C ASP A 776 22.79 -16.82 5.17
N MET A 777 23.39 -15.66 5.30
CA MET A 777 23.46 -14.87 6.54
C MET A 777 22.41 -13.75 6.48
N PRO A 778 21.44 -13.72 7.42
CA PRO A 778 20.36 -12.74 7.39
C PRO A 778 20.79 -11.28 7.52
N GLU A 779 21.89 -11.04 8.25
CA GLU A 779 22.49 -9.72 8.46
C GLU A 779 24.00 -9.84 8.65
N PHE A 780 24.75 -8.82 8.22
CA PHE A 780 26.18 -8.71 8.51
C PHE A 780 26.51 -7.29 8.94
N GLY A 781 26.72 -7.08 10.24
CA GLY A 781 26.89 -5.74 10.79
C GLY A 781 27.46 -5.71 12.20
N VAL A 782 27.51 -4.50 12.76
CA VAL A 782 27.93 -4.25 14.14
C VAL A 782 26.87 -3.42 14.87
N ILE A 783 26.41 -3.91 15.99
CA ILE A 783 25.44 -3.21 16.84
C ILE A 783 26.18 -2.33 17.87
N PHE A 784 25.79 -1.05 17.93
CA PHE A 784 26.21 -0.08 18.94
C PHE A 784 25.04 0.25 19.85
N LYS A 785 25.27 0.41 21.13
CA LYS A 785 24.28 0.87 22.11
C LYS A 785 24.68 2.24 22.67
N PHE A 786 23.73 3.16 22.64
CA PHE A 786 23.86 4.53 23.13
C PHE A 786 22.90 4.79 24.29
N ASN A 787 23.21 5.86 25.05
CA ASN A 787 22.28 6.38 26.05
C ASN A 787 21.01 6.93 25.39
N ALA A 788 19.87 6.76 26.04
CA ALA A 788 18.55 7.19 25.51
C ALA A 788 18.45 8.72 25.30
N ASP A 789 19.36 9.53 25.86
CA ASP A 789 19.40 10.97 25.57
C ASP A 789 19.85 11.31 24.15
N TYR A 790 20.42 10.34 23.43
CA TYR A 790 20.77 10.47 22.00
C TYR A 790 19.58 10.07 21.14
N ASP A 791 18.58 10.94 21.08
CA ASP A 791 17.27 10.68 20.49
C ASP A 791 17.08 11.26 19.09
N ASN A 792 18.11 11.94 18.53
CA ASN A 792 18.07 12.46 17.17
C ASN A 792 18.97 11.66 16.25
N VAL A 793 18.50 11.42 15.03
CA VAL A 793 19.29 10.85 13.95
C VAL A 793 19.23 11.74 12.70
N GLN A 794 20.38 11.94 12.07
CA GLN A 794 20.51 12.57 10.77
C GLN A 794 21.36 11.67 9.88
N TRP A 795 20.97 11.50 8.63
CA TRP A 795 21.72 10.68 7.68
C TRP A 795 21.75 11.29 6.29
N TYR A 796 22.81 11.00 5.56
CA TYR A 796 22.91 11.20 4.11
C TYR A 796 22.83 9.83 3.44
N GLY A 797 21.72 9.52 2.88
CA GLY A 797 21.36 8.21 2.33
C GLY A 797 19.99 8.25 1.67
N LEU A 798 19.45 7.09 1.34
CA LEU A 798 18.09 7.00 0.84
C LEU A 798 17.07 7.28 1.96
N GLY A 799 15.97 7.92 1.60
CA GLY A 799 14.88 8.31 2.49
C GLY A 799 13.68 8.88 1.72
N GLU A 800 12.71 9.37 2.42
CA GLU A 800 12.57 9.68 3.84
C GLU A 800 12.20 8.45 4.69
N ALA A 801 11.31 7.59 4.17
CA ALA A 801 10.87 6.36 4.81
C ALA A 801 11.98 5.30 4.88
N GLU A 802 11.70 4.17 5.49
CA GLU A 802 12.62 3.03 5.49
C GLU A 802 12.80 2.45 4.09
N THR A 803 13.96 1.91 3.83
CA THR A 803 14.33 1.30 2.56
C THR A 803 15.01 -0.04 2.76
N TYR A 804 14.75 -0.97 1.84
CA TYR A 804 15.34 -2.31 1.78
C TYR A 804 15.74 -2.61 0.34
N ALA A 805 16.59 -3.61 0.13
CA ALA A 805 17.12 -3.95 -1.19
C ALA A 805 16.06 -4.15 -2.28
N ASP A 806 14.90 -4.66 -1.90
CA ASP A 806 13.74 -4.91 -2.77
C ASP A 806 12.70 -3.78 -2.77
N ARG A 807 12.88 -2.73 -1.94
CA ARG A 807 11.92 -1.64 -1.72
C ARG A 807 12.65 -0.32 -1.48
N LYS A 808 13.27 0.24 -2.53
CA LYS A 808 14.05 1.49 -2.44
C LYS A 808 13.96 2.42 -3.66
N LYS A 809 13.26 2.02 -4.72
CA LYS A 809 13.13 2.86 -5.92
C LYS A 809 12.37 4.15 -5.67
N GLY A 810 11.42 4.12 -4.74
CA GLY A 810 10.65 5.29 -4.32
C GLY A 810 11.40 6.29 -3.45
N ALA A 811 12.63 5.98 -3.03
CA ALA A 811 13.43 6.82 -2.16
C ALA A 811 14.37 7.74 -2.95
N LYS A 812 14.65 8.92 -2.40
CA LYS A 812 15.64 9.88 -2.92
C LYS A 812 16.91 9.85 -2.08
N LEU A 813 18.07 9.98 -2.72
CA LEU A 813 19.30 10.25 -2.01
C LEU A 813 19.31 11.70 -1.53
N GLY A 814 19.41 11.90 -0.22
CA GLY A 814 19.35 13.21 0.43
C GLY A 814 19.85 13.21 1.86
N ILE A 815 19.85 14.38 2.48
CA ILE A 815 20.10 14.52 3.91
C ILE A 815 18.76 14.60 4.62
N TYR A 816 18.51 13.66 5.54
CA TYR A 816 17.28 13.54 6.30
C TYR A 816 17.57 13.61 7.80
N GLN A 817 16.56 13.96 8.58
CA GLN A 817 16.64 14.03 10.03
C GLN A 817 15.30 13.72 10.66
N ASN A 818 15.29 12.90 11.72
CA ASN A 818 14.09 12.64 12.52
C ASN A 818 14.48 12.29 13.98
N LYS A 819 13.48 11.99 14.79
CA LYS A 819 13.68 11.33 16.07
C LYS A 819 13.87 9.83 15.85
N ILE A 820 14.70 9.20 16.67
CA ILE A 820 14.91 7.74 16.59
C ILE A 820 13.60 6.96 16.73
N VAL A 821 12.66 7.44 17.56
CA VAL A 821 11.34 6.82 17.72
C VAL A 821 10.51 6.84 16.42
N ASP A 822 10.73 7.83 15.56
CA ASP A 822 9.99 7.96 14.29
C ASP A 822 10.46 6.94 13.23
N ASN A 823 11.57 6.24 13.46
CA ASN A 823 12.03 5.16 12.59
C ASN A 823 11.31 3.83 12.83
N ILE A 824 10.45 3.76 13.84
CA ILE A 824 9.67 2.54 14.09
C ILE A 824 8.47 2.54 13.17
N ALA A 825 8.45 1.60 12.22
CA ALA A 825 7.24 1.29 11.49
C ALA A 825 6.22 0.61 12.43
N ARG A 826 4.97 1.07 12.38
CA ARG A 826 3.88 0.59 13.25
C ARG A 826 3.25 -0.70 12.72
N TYR A 827 4.09 -1.65 12.29
CA TYR A 827 3.61 -2.98 11.92
C TYR A 827 2.94 -3.65 13.12
N MET A 828 1.86 -4.37 12.88
CA MET A 828 1.05 -4.97 13.95
C MET A 828 1.86 -5.92 14.83
N VAL A 829 2.73 -6.72 14.22
CA VAL A 829 3.68 -7.59 14.92
C VAL A 829 5.06 -6.98 14.84
N PRO A 830 5.80 -6.88 15.98
CA PRO A 830 7.18 -6.40 15.97
C PRO A 830 8.06 -7.22 15.03
N GLN A 831 8.69 -6.55 14.09
CA GLN A 831 9.55 -7.16 13.07
C GLN A 831 10.62 -6.16 12.63
N GLU A 832 11.48 -6.54 11.69
CA GLU A 832 12.49 -5.66 11.12
C GLU A 832 11.84 -4.40 10.55
N CYS A 833 12.41 -3.23 10.91
CA CYS A 833 11.93 -1.93 10.44
C CYS A 833 13.03 -0.86 10.56
N GLY A 834 12.81 0.29 9.91
CA GLY A 834 13.60 1.50 10.09
C GLY A 834 14.94 1.53 9.39
N ALA A 835 15.27 0.54 8.56
CA ALA A 835 16.52 0.53 7.80
C ALA A 835 16.58 1.66 6.77
N LYS A 836 17.78 2.18 6.53
CA LYS A 836 18.10 3.16 5.51
C LYS A 836 19.23 2.61 4.65
N GLU A 837 18.96 2.48 3.37
CA GLU A 837 19.92 2.00 2.37
C GLU A 837 20.80 3.13 1.84
N GLU A 838 21.94 2.76 1.32
CA GLU A 838 22.87 3.67 0.67
C GLU A 838 23.29 4.87 1.52
N VAL A 839 23.47 4.66 2.83
CA VAL A 839 23.89 5.70 3.77
C VAL A 839 25.40 5.94 3.64
N ARG A 840 25.77 7.18 3.32
CA ARG A 840 27.17 7.62 3.27
C ARG A 840 27.68 7.93 4.67
N TRP A 841 26.83 8.64 5.44
CA TRP A 841 27.09 8.94 6.82
C TRP A 841 25.80 9.07 7.64
N ALA A 842 25.92 8.85 8.93
CA ALA A 842 24.85 9.06 9.90
C ALA A 842 25.39 9.73 11.18
N LYS A 843 24.52 10.53 11.83
CA LYS A 843 24.79 11.16 13.12
C LYS A 843 23.69 10.77 14.09
N VAL A 844 24.10 10.30 15.28
CA VAL A 844 23.20 10.02 16.40
C VAL A 844 23.57 10.99 17.51
N THR A 845 22.65 11.89 17.88
CA THR A 845 22.99 13.03 18.74
C THR A 845 21.96 13.29 19.84
N ASP A 846 22.45 13.93 20.92
CA ASP A 846 21.60 14.50 21.98
C ASP A 846 20.99 15.85 21.55
N ARG A 847 20.13 16.43 22.39
CA ARG A 847 19.47 17.74 22.15
C ARG A 847 20.46 18.93 21.98
N LYS A 848 21.73 18.74 22.30
CA LYS A 848 22.78 19.75 22.13
C LYS A 848 23.66 19.50 20.91
N GLY A 849 23.29 18.52 20.09
CA GLY A 849 24.03 18.13 18.89
C GLY A 849 25.31 17.36 19.15
N ARG A 850 25.51 16.84 20.39
CA ARG A 850 26.66 16.02 20.74
C ARG A 850 26.33 14.56 20.55
N GLY A 851 27.21 13.76 19.96
CA GLY A 851 26.99 12.36 19.72
C GLY A 851 28.04 11.71 18.85
N MET A 852 27.63 10.67 18.14
CA MET A 852 28.49 9.90 17.27
C MET A 852 28.21 10.20 15.81
N TYR A 853 29.26 10.26 15.02
CA TYR A 853 29.24 10.33 13.58
C TYR A 853 29.73 8.99 13.01
N PHE A 854 28.98 8.39 12.15
CA PHE A 854 29.32 7.16 11.44
C PHE A 854 29.50 7.46 9.96
N GLU A 855 30.56 6.96 9.38
CA GLU A 855 30.88 7.10 7.98
C GLU A 855 31.44 5.77 7.49
N MET A 856 31.03 5.34 6.30
CA MET A 856 31.60 4.14 5.70
C MET A 856 32.94 4.47 5.03
N ASP A 857 33.91 3.59 5.16
CA ASP A 857 35.19 3.69 4.48
C ASP A 857 35.08 3.06 3.08
N GLY A 858 34.69 3.88 2.12
CA GLY A 858 34.51 3.47 0.73
C GLY A 858 33.05 3.63 0.27
N GLU A 859 32.33 2.53 0.14
CA GLU A 859 30.94 2.51 -0.34
C GLU A 859 29.93 2.89 0.76
N SER A 860 28.66 2.93 0.40
CA SER A 860 27.57 3.18 1.33
C SER A 860 27.28 1.97 2.25
N MET A 861 26.59 2.20 3.36
CA MET A 861 26.14 1.17 4.30
C MET A 861 24.62 1.15 4.41
N MET A 862 24.05 0.02 4.84
CA MET A 862 22.74 0.00 5.45
C MET A 862 22.87 0.44 6.90
N PHE A 863 21.99 1.34 7.35
CA PHE A 863 22.02 1.91 8.68
C PHE A 863 20.63 1.90 9.31
N SER A 864 20.53 1.43 10.55
CA SER A 864 19.32 1.49 11.37
C SER A 864 19.60 2.18 12.69
N ALA A 865 18.69 3.05 13.13
CA ALA A 865 18.71 3.66 14.45
C ALA A 865 17.34 3.48 15.09
N LEU A 866 17.26 2.62 16.10
CA LEU A 866 16.01 2.22 16.76
C LEU A 866 16.16 2.36 18.28
N PRO A 867 15.09 2.70 19.03
CA PRO A 867 15.15 2.82 20.49
C PRO A 867 15.26 1.46 21.18
N TYR A 868 15.03 0.35 20.48
CA TYR A 868 15.04 -1.01 21.00
C TYR A 868 15.72 -1.96 20.03
N LEU A 869 16.34 -3.02 20.57
CA LEU A 869 16.71 -4.17 19.77
C LEU A 869 15.44 -4.99 19.51
N SER A 870 15.15 -5.32 18.29
CA SER A 870 14.04 -6.19 17.89
C SER A 870 14.01 -7.54 18.62
N LEU A 871 15.16 -8.05 19.06
CA LEU A 871 15.30 -9.26 19.86
C LEU A 871 14.70 -9.15 21.28
N ILE A 872 14.53 -7.96 21.84
CA ILE A 872 13.94 -7.74 23.18
C ILE A 872 12.41 -7.83 23.11
N HIS A 873 11.80 -7.52 21.99
CA HIS A 873 10.35 -7.59 21.81
C HIS A 873 9.82 -9.02 21.69
N ILE A 874 10.66 -9.98 21.33
CA ILE A 874 10.27 -11.39 21.19
C ILE A 874 10.29 -12.12 22.54
N SER A 875 10.95 -11.53 23.57
CA SER A 875 11.11 -12.18 24.90
C SER A 875 10.21 -11.60 26.00
N GLU A 876 9.47 -10.51 25.73
CA GLU A 876 8.49 -9.90 26.63
C GLU A 876 7.06 -9.96 26.04
#